data_73bba14866a0d435f50d09589c35cf54
#
_entry.id   73bba14866a0d435f50d09589c35cf54
#
_cell.length_a   1.000
_cell.length_b   1.000
_cell.length_c   1.000
_cell.angle_alpha   90.00
_cell.angle_beta   90.00
_cell.angle_gamma   90.00
#
_symmetry.space_group_name_H-M   'P 1'
#
loop_
_entity.id
_entity.type
_entity.pdbx_description
1 polymer ?
#
loop_
_entity_poly.entity_id
_entity_poly.type
_entity_poly.pdbx_seq_one_letter_code
_entity_poly.pdbx_strand_id
1 'polypeptide(L)'
;MIRLVKQSLLLLAAICMAACSSDDKQESFSAPTLSETEVNVEFNETFYSLTVSSRAVWSATVESGSEWLKLVSAKGVGGASEKLSFEMTKNASKTPRQALISVVSGTAKTQLKVTQGGTTIDVMSESDIPSYEKFYKPQEFNFDMLRSDSKWSFFRYKQSEHFFVFWEAGFGSDPNSSEVPAELRVDIDDLLVKAEQFYKTNINKLGMVVTGQGKSYLDDYKMEIYLLYQTEWLATGSGYDNVIGALWVNPSTCQPVGSTIGHEIGHSFQYQTYCDNVRNGAPNDFKSGYRYGYEGSNGGCGFWEQCAQWQSYQDYPEQALNDAWNAVWYQQCHRHFEHEWQRYASYYLQYYWTQLHGDQTLGRIWNESKYPEDASEAYMRIFGVNYEDYKKQLFEYAQRCVTFDFDGTRQHFTTQNNNYKTSLYAQDGYYQIGYEQCPQPMGFNIINLDVPAAGTKVTVQMEALQAGSPLPKGDAGNMVDGDFRVVGNTSTYNNVGKGQAIAYGFVALKQDGSRDYSEMNLTDANGEASYTVPSGTQNLYLIVQGAPKSYHQCPWDEKEETDMQCPYRFKISGTDLYGNFSIDETKDPTDVDFTYDLKCDASSGDYVLGTIQLAGNDLKRLAQAFVMQPSALSGATQPIAANTTAEPAEGKIVLGLLQPDGSINYSYTANAGFYVKADGSQGSWGDKDPLWFEYGKDEFIITYGHYPGQSEAGKSYTIKPVLVYTKNGQQYKATFNLNMQF
;
A
#
# COMPACT_ATOMS: atom_id res chain seq x y z
N MET A 1 -38.68 -35.79 32.16
CA MET A 1 -39.91 -36.18 32.87
C MET A 1 -40.84 -36.79 31.87
N ILE A 2 -40.66 -37.89 31.64
CA ILE A 2 -41.19 -39.25 31.41
C ILE A 2 -42.54 -39.45 32.14
N ARG A 3 -43.48 -39.92 31.33
CA ARG A 3 -44.76 -40.53 31.71
C ARG A 3 -46.00 -39.66 31.73
N LEU A 4 -46.99 -40.24 31.10
CA LEU A 4 -48.42 -40.00 30.95
C LEU A 4 -48.75 -39.28 29.60
N VAL A 5 -49.28 -39.95 28.59
CA VAL A 5 -50.60 -40.60 28.55
C VAL A 5 -50.61 -41.72 27.49
N LYS A 6 -50.65 -42.97 27.98
CA LYS A 6 -51.32 -44.06 27.28
C LYS A 6 -52.69 -44.19 27.98
N GLN A 7 -53.76 -43.95 27.26
CA GLN A 7 -55.09 -44.44 27.49
C GLN A 7 -56.12 -43.49 26.90
N SER A 8 -56.56 -43.79 25.71
CA SER A 8 -57.92 -43.49 25.19
C SER A 8 -57.99 -44.00 23.75
N LEU A 9 -57.87 -45.28 23.61
CA LEU A 9 -58.33 -46.03 22.43
C LEU A 9 -59.15 -47.17 22.98
N LEU A 10 -60.46 -47.02 22.96
CA LEU A 10 -61.49 -48.04 23.03
C LEU A 10 -62.78 -47.38 23.56
N LEU A 11 -63.56 -46.84 22.65
CA LEU A 11 -65.04 -46.84 22.73
C LEU A 11 -65.57 -45.98 21.57
N LEU A 12 -65.90 -46.61 20.48
CA LEU A 12 -67.11 -46.35 19.66
C LEU A 12 -67.15 -47.33 18.49
N ALA A 13 -67.39 -48.58 18.85
CA ALA A 13 -67.95 -49.57 17.91
C ALA A 13 -69.15 -50.11 18.57
N ALA A 14 -70.30 -49.64 18.21
CA ALA A 14 -71.65 -50.25 18.26
C ALA A 14 -72.65 -49.10 18.30
N ILE A 15 -73.33 -48.97 17.27
CA ILE A 15 -74.80 -48.67 17.08
C ILE A 15 -74.92 -48.11 15.66
N CYS A 16 -75.41 -48.95 14.83
CA CYS A 16 -76.53 -48.78 13.88
C CYS A 16 -76.58 -49.92 12.87
N MET A 17 -77.24 -51.01 13.31
CA MET A 17 -77.96 -51.86 12.33
C MET A 17 -79.40 -51.53 12.53
N ALA A 18 -79.99 -50.96 11.54
CA ALA A 18 -81.34 -51.16 11.06
C ALA A 18 -81.85 -49.96 10.24
N ALA A 19 -81.90 -50.11 8.96
CA ALA A 19 -83.08 -49.98 8.16
C ALA A 19 -82.74 -50.10 6.68
N CYS A 20 -83.18 -51.14 6.07
CA CYS A 20 -83.28 -51.28 4.62
C CYS A 20 -84.18 -50.27 4.02
N SER A 21 -83.76 -49.65 2.93
CA SER A 21 -84.54 -49.55 1.70
C SER A 21 -83.68 -49.14 0.54
N SER A 22 -83.72 -49.91 -0.50
CA SER A 22 -83.12 -49.77 -1.80
C SER A 22 -83.24 -48.42 -2.41
N ASP A 23 -82.06 -47.83 -2.78
CA ASP A 23 -81.88 -47.15 -4.05
C ASP A 23 -80.35 -47.20 -4.34
N ASP A 24 -79.95 -48.07 -5.23
CA ASP A 24 -78.66 -48.10 -5.84
C ASP A 24 -78.47 -46.80 -6.66
N LYS A 25 -78.02 -45.73 -6.00
CA LYS A 25 -77.29 -44.65 -6.66
C LYS A 25 -75.81 -44.99 -6.47
N GLN A 26 -75.27 -45.61 -7.49
CA GLN A 26 -73.82 -45.72 -7.65
C GLN A 26 -73.25 -44.32 -7.56
N GLU A 27 -72.68 -43.95 -6.41
CA GLU A 27 -72.00 -42.67 -6.29
C GLU A 27 -70.81 -42.73 -7.27
N SER A 28 -70.87 -41.98 -8.37
CA SER A 28 -69.79 -41.85 -9.31
C SER A 28 -68.73 -40.96 -8.66
N PHE A 29 -67.74 -41.56 -8.07
CA PHE A 29 -66.60 -40.85 -7.58
C PHE A 29 -65.86 -40.19 -8.78
N SER A 30 -65.72 -38.88 -8.75
CA SER A 30 -64.90 -38.16 -9.72
C SER A 30 -63.43 -38.21 -9.26
N ALA A 31 -62.49 -38.42 -10.19
CA ALA A 31 -61.07 -38.42 -9.89
C ALA A 31 -60.64 -37.06 -9.25
N PRO A 32 -59.80 -37.08 -8.22
CA PRO A 32 -59.24 -35.83 -7.68
C PRO A 32 -58.49 -35.07 -8.78
N THR A 33 -58.63 -33.73 -8.80
CA THR A 33 -57.90 -32.86 -9.71
C THR A 33 -56.70 -32.30 -8.98
N LEU A 34 -55.54 -32.45 -9.59
CA LEU A 34 -54.25 -31.89 -9.09
C LEU A 34 -53.98 -30.58 -9.82
N SER A 35 -53.34 -29.61 -9.14
CA SER A 35 -52.89 -28.37 -9.79
C SER A 35 -51.85 -28.67 -10.88
N GLU A 36 -51.14 -29.77 -10.73
CA GLU A 36 -50.09 -30.26 -11.65
C GLU A 36 -50.14 -31.80 -11.67
N THR A 37 -50.02 -32.41 -12.84
CA THR A 37 -49.94 -33.88 -12.98
C THR A 37 -48.53 -34.39 -13.28
N GLU A 38 -47.64 -33.45 -13.64
CA GLU A 38 -46.20 -33.69 -13.77
C GLU A 38 -45.47 -32.54 -13.05
N VAL A 39 -44.48 -32.92 -12.22
CA VAL A 39 -43.61 -32.03 -11.47
C VAL A 39 -42.19 -32.37 -11.83
N ASN A 40 -41.42 -31.36 -12.25
CA ASN A 40 -40.00 -31.43 -12.48
C ASN A 40 -39.27 -30.56 -11.46
N VAL A 41 -38.39 -31.18 -10.68
CA VAL A 41 -37.57 -30.51 -9.63
C VAL A 41 -36.09 -30.68 -9.85
N GLU A 42 -35.33 -29.77 -9.35
CA GLU A 42 -33.86 -29.84 -9.38
C GLU A 42 -33.32 -31.01 -8.49
N PHE A 43 -32.10 -31.44 -8.75
CA PHE A 43 -31.49 -32.58 -8.04
C PHE A 43 -31.39 -32.36 -6.52
N ASN A 44 -31.29 -31.12 -6.05
CA ASN A 44 -31.10 -30.71 -4.66
C ASN A 44 -32.40 -30.28 -3.95
N GLU A 45 -33.53 -30.26 -4.67
CA GLU A 45 -34.84 -29.95 -4.08
C GLU A 45 -35.25 -31.07 -3.12
N THR A 46 -35.65 -30.70 -1.90
CA THR A 46 -35.97 -31.67 -0.84
C THR A 46 -37.42 -31.65 -0.39
N PHE A 47 -38.24 -30.71 -0.86
CA PHE A 47 -39.64 -30.59 -0.50
C PHE A 47 -40.44 -30.00 -1.64
N TYR A 48 -41.67 -30.53 -1.83
CA TYR A 48 -42.62 -29.98 -2.78
C TYR A 48 -44.04 -30.07 -2.25
N SER A 49 -44.93 -29.15 -2.67
CA SER A 49 -46.31 -29.12 -2.28
C SER A 49 -47.20 -28.61 -3.42
N LEU A 50 -48.26 -29.31 -3.69
CA LEU A 50 -49.26 -28.95 -4.71
C LEU A 50 -50.68 -29.02 -4.15
N THR A 51 -51.65 -28.49 -4.91
CA THR A 51 -53.05 -28.43 -4.50
C THR A 51 -53.82 -29.62 -5.07
N VAL A 52 -54.64 -30.23 -4.22
CA VAL A 52 -55.61 -31.27 -4.56
C VAL A 52 -57.03 -30.69 -4.39
N SER A 53 -57.85 -30.84 -5.40
CA SER A 53 -59.28 -30.56 -5.35
C SER A 53 -60.05 -31.86 -5.51
N SER A 54 -60.87 -32.20 -4.53
CA SER A 54 -61.68 -33.45 -4.55
C SER A 54 -63.07 -33.16 -3.94
N ARG A 55 -64.10 -33.82 -4.45
CA ARG A 55 -65.48 -33.72 -3.91
C ARG A 55 -65.74 -34.61 -2.71
N ALA A 56 -64.84 -35.58 -2.46
CA ALA A 56 -64.91 -36.52 -1.35
C ALA A 56 -63.52 -36.79 -0.76
N VAL A 57 -63.44 -37.53 0.32
CA VAL A 57 -62.20 -37.97 0.97
C VAL A 57 -61.24 -38.57 -0.06
N TRP A 58 -60.00 -38.13 -0.02
CA TRP A 58 -58.96 -38.63 -0.89
C TRP A 58 -57.72 -39.07 -0.08
N SER A 59 -56.91 -39.93 -0.67
CA SER A 59 -55.63 -40.33 -0.13
C SER A 59 -54.62 -40.52 -1.24
N ALA A 60 -53.34 -40.26 -0.93
CA ALA A 60 -52.21 -40.47 -1.84
C ALA A 60 -51.30 -41.60 -1.37
N THR A 61 -50.74 -42.32 -2.33
CA THR A 61 -49.72 -43.40 -2.11
C THR A 61 -48.63 -43.27 -3.16
N VAL A 62 -47.39 -43.56 -2.78
CA VAL A 62 -46.25 -43.61 -3.71
C VAL A 62 -46.28 -44.99 -4.35
N GLU A 63 -46.48 -45.07 -5.68
CA GLU A 63 -46.46 -46.32 -6.43
C GLU A 63 -45.04 -46.76 -6.83
N SER A 64 -44.19 -45.79 -7.11
CA SER A 64 -42.76 -46.02 -7.40
C SER A 64 -41.92 -44.82 -6.90
N GLY A 65 -40.65 -45.04 -6.52
CA GLY A 65 -39.74 -44.03 -6.03
C GLY A 65 -39.84 -43.80 -4.50
N SER A 66 -40.44 -44.70 -3.75
CA SER A 66 -40.60 -44.59 -2.28
C SER A 66 -39.29 -44.65 -1.52
N GLU A 67 -38.23 -45.08 -2.15
CA GLU A 67 -36.85 -45.11 -1.62
C GLU A 67 -36.26 -43.70 -1.46
N TRP A 68 -36.74 -42.72 -2.22
CA TRP A 68 -36.27 -41.36 -2.21
C TRP A 68 -37.32 -40.27 -2.02
N LEU A 69 -38.64 -40.62 -2.18
CA LEU A 69 -39.77 -39.71 -2.02
C LEU A 69 -40.72 -40.25 -0.94
N LYS A 70 -41.06 -39.41 0.03
CA LYS A 70 -42.00 -39.70 1.13
C LYS A 70 -43.09 -38.65 1.22
N LEU A 71 -44.34 -39.11 1.37
CA LEU A 71 -45.50 -38.23 1.55
C LEU A 71 -45.51 -37.65 2.98
N VAL A 72 -45.70 -36.33 3.07
CA VAL A 72 -45.83 -35.56 4.32
C VAL A 72 -47.31 -35.27 4.57
N SER A 73 -48.03 -34.76 3.56
CA SER A 73 -49.46 -34.57 3.57
C SER A 73 -50.09 -35.43 2.47
N ALA A 74 -50.77 -36.51 2.86
CA ALA A 74 -51.18 -37.57 1.98
C ALA A 74 -52.70 -37.87 2.00
N LYS A 75 -53.49 -37.09 2.70
CA LYS A 75 -54.96 -37.29 2.87
C LYS A 75 -55.68 -35.98 3.00
N GLY A 76 -56.93 -35.94 2.55
CA GLY A 76 -57.83 -34.82 2.75
C GLY A 76 -59.27 -35.30 2.85
N VAL A 77 -60.14 -34.44 3.38
CA VAL A 77 -61.55 -34.68 3.61
C VAL A 77 -62.45 -34.33 2.42
N GLY A 78 -61.84 -33.72 1.41
CA GLY A 78 -62.54 -33.16 0.23
C GLY A 78 -62.76 -31.65 0.33
N GLY A 79 -62.27 -30.95 -0.68
CA GLY A 79 -62.34 -29.49 -0.79
C GLY A 79 -61.63 -29.00 -2.05
N ALA A 80 -61.73 -27.68 -2.31
CA ALA A 80 -61.21 -27.09 -3.54
C ALA A 80 -59.69 -26.80 -3.52
N SER A 81 -59.01 -26.86 -2.34
CA SER A 81 -57.62 -26.41 -2.19
C SER A 81 -56.93 -27.11 -1.03
N GLU A 82 -56.97 -28.40 -0.98
CA GLU A 82 -56.20 -29.18 0.00
C GLU A 82 -54.76 -29.44 -0.49
N LYS A 83 -53.84 -29.73 0.43
CA LYS A 83 -52.42 -29.89 0.09
C LYS A 83 -51.99 -31.33 0.04
N LEU A 84 -51.33 -31.73 -1.06
CA LEU A 84 -50.48 -32.89 -1.16
C LEU A 84 -49.02 -32.40 -1.06
N SER A 85 -48.27 -32.91 -0.08
CA SER A 85 -46.88 -32.52 0.13
C SER A 85 -46.01 -33.78 0.28
N PHE A 86 -44.79 -33.66 -0.18
CA PHE A 86 -43.82 -34.75 -0.09
C PHE A 86 -42.39 -34.21 0.11
N GLU A 87 -41.60 -34.97 0.79
CA GLU A 87 -40.16 -34.80 0.98
C GLU A 87 -39.39 -35.72 0.03
N MET A 88 -38.23 -35.26 -0.39
CA MET A 88 -37.33 -35.96 -1.29
C MET A 88 -35.90 -35.93 -0.74
N THR A 89 -35.16 -37.01 -0.93
CA THR A 89 -33.72 -36.94 -0.74
C THR A 89 -33.09 -36.28 -1.96
N LYS A 90 -31.90 -35.66 -1.78
CA LYS A 90 -31.12 -35.15 -2.92
C LYS A 90 -30.73 -36.29 -3.86
N ASN A 91 -30.78 -36.04 -5.17
CA ASN A 91 -30.35 -37.03 -6.16
C ASN A 91 -28.83 -36.90 -6.38
N ALA A 92 -28.07 -37.80 -5.82
CA ALA A 92 -26.61 -37.85 -5.97
C ALA A 92 -26.14 -38.47 -7.32
N SER A 93 -27.08 -39.03 -8.10
CA SER A 93 -26.78 -39.61 -9.41
C SER A 93 -26.85 -38.55 -10.51
N LYS A 94 -26.03 -38.68 -11.54
CA LYS A 94 -26.13 -37.86 -12.77
C LYS A 94 -27.41 -38.16 -13.58
N THR A 95 -28.04 -39.32 -13.34
CA THR A 95 -29.24 -39.73 -14.03
C THR A 95 -30.48 -39.21 -13.31
N PRO A 96 -31.41 -38.54 -14.00
CA PRO A 96 -32.69 -38.15 -13.43
C PRO A 96 -33.45 -39.39 -12.93
N ARG A 97 -34.24 -39.24 -11.87
CA ARG A 97 -35.09 -40.29 -11.31
C ARG A 97 -36.55 -39.86 -11.27
N GLN A 98 -37.44 -40.82 -11.29
CA GLN A 98 -38.87 -40.59 -11.35
C GLN A 98 -39.61 -41.33 -10.24
N ALA A 99 -40.62 -40.67 -9.72
CA ALA A 99 -41.60 -41.28 -8.80
C ALA A 99 -42.99 -41.10 -9.35
N LEU A 100 -43.88 -42.04 -9.03
CA LEU A 100 -45.26 -41.97 -9.36
C LEU A 100 -46.08 -42.00 -8.06
N ILE A 101 -46.92 -40.97 -7.88
CA ILE A 101 -47.83 -40.85 -6.76
C ILE A 101 -49.28 -41.01 -7.28
N SER A 102 -50.01 -41.93 -6.66
CA SER A 102 -51.40 -42.15 -6.95
C SER A 102 -52.29 -41.39 -5.94
N VAL A 103 -53.22 -40.61 -6.39
CA VAL A 103 -54.21 -39.89 -5.57
C VAL A 103 -55.59 -40.45 -5.91
N VAL A 104 -56.23 -41.05 -4.93
CA VAL A 104 -57.51 -41.77 -5.11
C VAL A 104 -58.63 -41.16 -4.26
N SER A 105 -59.86 -41.15 -4.81
CA SER A 105 -61.08 -40.88 -4.11
C SER A 105 -62.11 -41.93 -4.49
N GLY A 106 -62.45 -42.82 -3.53
CA GLY A 106 -63.24 -44.01 -3.83
C GLY A 106 -62.52 -44.92 -4.85
N THR A 107 -63.18 -45.15 -6.00
CA THR A 107 -62.61 -45.95 -7.11
C THR A 107 -61.92 -45.09 -8.17
N ALA A 108 -62.01 -43.78 -8.10
CA ALA A 108 -61.49 -42.85 -9.08
C ALA A 108 -60.02 -42.45 -8.70
N LYS A 109 -59.13 -42.39 -9.70
CA LYS A 109 -57.69 -42.23 -9.52
C LYS A 109 -57.13 -41.15 -10.44
N THR A 110 -56.24 -40.31 -9.91
CA THR A 110 -55.36 -39.42 -10.66
C THR A 110 -53.90 -39.75 -10.29
N GLN A 111 -53.00 -39.61 -11.22
CA GLN A 111 -51.55 -39.85 -11.00
C GLN A 111 -50.79 -38.52 -11.10
N LEU A 112 -49.78 -38.38 -10.23
CA LEU A 112 -48.78 -37.34 -10.26
C LEU A 112 -47.41 -38.01 -10.56
N LYS A 113 -46.81 -37.59 -11.64
CA LYS A 113 -45.43 -37.96 -11.98
C LYS A 113 -44.47 -36.89 -11.44
N VAL A 114 -43.51 -37.31 -10.64
CA VAL A 114 -42.44 -36.46 -10.14
C VAL A 114 -41.09 -36.90 -10.77
N THR A 115 -40.43 -35.95 -11.42
CA THR A 115 -39.12 -36.18 -12.00
C THR A 115 -38.12 -35.29 -11.25
N GLN A 116 -37.10 -35.87 -10.61
CA GLN A 116 -36.00 -35.13 -10.00
C GLN A 116 -34.79 -35.26 -10.90
N GLY A 117 -34.23 -34.08 -11.26
CA GLY A 117 -33.03 -33.99 -12.11
C GLY A 117 -31.83 -34.77 -11.56
N GLY A 118 -30.89 -35.10 -12.41
CA GLY A 118 -29.58 -35.64 -12.00
C GLY A 118 -28.65 -34.53 -11.52
N THR A 119 -27.74 -34.86 -10.60
CA THR A 119 -26.72 -33.91 -10.16
C THR A 119 -25.80 -33.49 -11.32
N THR A 120 -25.49 -32.21 -11.39
CA THR A 120 -24.44 -31.67 -12.28
C THR A 120 -23.07 -31.67 -11.61
N ILE A 121 -23.01 -32.08 -10.34
CA ILE A 121 -21.81 -32.03 -9.52
C ILE A 121 -20.93 -33.24 -9.84
N ASP A 122 -19.70 -32.94 -10.25
CA ASP A 122 -18.63 -33.95 -10.38
C ASP A 122 -17.88 -34.05 -9.04
N VAL A 123 -17.44 -35.27 -8.73
CA VAL A 123 -16.63 -35.57 -7.54
C VAL A 123 -15.36 -36.28 -8.02
N MET A 124 -14.23 -35.81 -7.55
CA MET A 124 -12.90 -36.35 -7.85
C MET A 124 -12.45 -37.26 -6.74
N SER A 125 -11.56 -38.22 -7.01
CA SER A 125 -10.89 -39.01 -5.98
C SER A 125 -9.57 -38.33 -5.57
N GLU A 126 -9.19 -38.44 -4.31
CA GLU A 126 -7.87 -37.98 -3.84
C GLU A 126 -6.72 -38.62 -4.65
N SER A 127 -6.88 -39.89 -5.07
CA SER A 127 -5.90 -40.58 -5.91
C SER A 127 -5.72 -40.00 -7.31
N ASP A 128 -6.67 -39.19 -7.78
CA ASP A 128 -6.61 -38.53 -9.09
C ASP A 128 -5.82 -37.22 -9.03
N ILE A 129 -5.45 -36.76 -7.82
CA ILE A 129 -4.77 -35.49 -7.57
C ILE A 129 -3.30 -35.79 -7.24
N PRO A 130 -2.34 -35.39 -8.09
CA PRO A 130 -0.93 -35.59 -7.79
C PRO A 130 -0.54 -34.88 -6.50
N SER A 131 0.22 -35.53 -5.63
CA SER A 131 0.70 -35.00 -4.36
C SER A 131 -0.42 -34.47 -3.43
N TYR A 132 -1.59 -35.07 -3.45
CA TYR A 132 -2.71 -34.67 -2.57
C TYR A 132 -2.30 -34.71 -1.08
N GLU A 133 -1.43 -35.64 -0.69
CA GLU A 133 -0.87 -35.73 0.65
C GLU A 133 -0.04 -34.50 1.09
N LYS A 134 0.35 -33.63 0.12
CA LYS A 134 1.03 -32.35 0.36
C LYS A 134 0.07 -31.18 0.51
N PHE A 135 -1.22 -31.40 0.39
CA PHE A 135 -2.24 -30.38 0.59
C PHE A 135 -2.70 -30.37 2.05
N TYR A 136 -2.68 -29.20 2.67
CA TYR A 136 -3.27 -28.97 3.98
C TYR A 136 -4.68 -28.41 3.81
N LYS A 137 -5.71 -29.13 4.21
CA LYS A 137 -7.08 -28.61 4.17
C LYS A 137 -7.34 -27.72 5.38
N PRO A 138 -7.56 -26.40 5.20
CA PRO A 138 -7.88 -25.49 6.30
C PRO A 138 -9.11 -25.95 7.11
N GLN A 139 -9.05 -25.84 8.45
CA GLN A 139 -10.13 -26.28 9.34
C GLN A 139 -11.43 -25.50 9.11
N GLU A 140 -11.33 -24.26 8.69
CA GLU A 140 -12.51 -23.44 8.35
C GLU A 140 -13.26 -23.92 7.10
N PHE A 141 -12.66 -24.76 6.26
CA PHE A 141 -13.29 -25.26 5.04
C PHE A 141 -14.29 -26.37 5.36
N ASN A 142 -15.53 -25.98 5.67
CA ASN A 142 -16.65 -26.87 5.99
C ASN A 142 -17.25 -27.57 4.76
N PHE A 143 -16.54 -27.59 3.64
CA PHE A 143 -16.97 -28.18 2.37
C PHE A 143 -15.94 -29.18 1.85
N ASP A 144 -16.38 -30.04 0.94
CA ASP A 144 -15.54 -31.02 0.30
C ASP A 144 -14.91 -30.43 -0.97
N MET A 145 -13.60 -30.23 -0.98
CA MET A 145 -12.85 -29.66 -2.11
C MET A 145 -12.75 -30.61 -3.31
N LEU A 146 -13.12 -31.87 -3.14
CA LEU A 146 -13.18 -32.86 -4.24
C LEU A 146 -14.45 -32.69 -5.10
N ARG A 147 -15.37 -31.79 -4.74
CA ARG A 147 -16.61 -31.51 -5.48
C ARG A 147 -16.42 -30.32 -6.40
N SER A 148 -16.98 -30.42 -7.61
CA SER A 148 -16.88 -29.35 -8.63
C SER A 148 -17.62 -28.04 -8.24
N ASP A 149 -18.64 -28.11 -7.38
CA ASP A 149 -19.45 -26.97 -6.91
C ASP A 149 -18.91 -26.28 -5.66
N SER A 150 -17.84 -26.78 -5.07
CA SER A 150 -17.22 -26.15 -3.89
C SER A 150 -16.54 -24.84 -4.24
N LYS A 151 -16.50 -23.87 -3.31
CA LYS A 151 -15.86 -22.56 -3.51
C LYS A 151 -14.42 -22.75 -4.00
N TRP A 152 -13.62 -23.46 -3.24
CA TRP A 152 -12.29 -23.92 -3.61
C TRP A 152 -12.39 -25.41 -3.95
N SER A 153 -11.86 -25.79 -5.11
CA SER A 153 -12.08 -27.14 -5.62
C SER A 153 -10.90 -27.61 -6.45
N PHE A 154 -10.54 -28.87 -6.32
CA PHE A 154 -9.56 -29.53 -7.19
C PHE A 154 -10.00 -29.64 -8.66
N PHE A 155 -11.19 -29.24 -9.02
CA PHE A 155 -11.59 -29.00 -10.42
C PHE A 155 -11.09 -27.65 -10.94
N ARG A 156 -10.61 -26.77 -10.07
CA ARG A 156 -10.12 -25.43 -10.37
C ARG A 156 -8.85 -25.16 -9.57
N TYR A 157 -7.78 -25.85 -9.93
CA TYR A 157 -6.48 -25.71 -9.30
C TYR A 157 -5.34 -25.96 -10.27
N LYS A 158 -4.15 -25.48 -9.89
CA LYS A 158 -2.86 -25.86 -10.47
C LYS A 158 -1.84 -25.96 -9.34
N GLN A 159 -0.74 -26.66 -9.55
CA GLN A 159 0.30 -26.77 -8.55
C GLN A 159 1.69 -26.74 -9.16
N SER A 160 2.66 -26.31 -8.36
CA SER A 160 4.09 -26.41 -8.61
C SER A 160 4.75 -27.33 -7.57
N GLU A 161 6.06 -27.24 -7.43
CA GLU A 161 6.81 -28.01 -6.42
C GLU A 161 6.37 -27.65 -4.99
N HIS A 162 6.16 -26.33 -4.71
CA HIS A 162 5.91 -25.84 -3.35
C HIS A 162 4.57 -25.12 -3.18
N PHE A 163 3.74 -24.98 -4.22
CA PHE A 163 2.47 -24.29 -4.15
C PHE A 163 1.29 -25.07 -4.73
N PHE A 164 0.12 -24.91 -4.10
CA PHE A 164 -1.19 -25.08 -4.72
C PHE A 164 -1.80 -23.72 -5.02
N VAL A 165 -2.37 -23.53 -6.20
CA VAL A 165 -3.17 -22.36 -6.57
C VAL A 165 -4.59 -22.81 -6.84
N PHE A 166 -5.56 -22.24 -6.13
CA PHE A 166 -6.99 -22.46 -6.35
C PHE A 166 -7.64 -21.18 -6.84
N TRP A 167 -8.67 -21.30 -7.66
CA TRP A 167 -9.44 -20.13 -8.12
C TRP A 167 -10.94 -20.37 -8.06
N GLU A 168 -11.71 -19.27 -7.92
CA GLU A 168 -13.15 -19.32 -7.82
C GLU A 168 -13.83 -19.72 -9.14
N ALA A 169 -15.09 -20.20 -9.05
CA ALA A 169 -15.84 -20.75 -10.17
C ALA A 169 -16.04 -19.74 -11.33
N GLY A 170 -16.03 -18.42 -11.06
CA GLY A 170 -16.17 -17.39 -12.07
C GLY A 170 -15.11 -17.42 -13.18
N PHE A 171 -13.94 -17.96 -12.90
CA PHE A 171 -12.87 -18.15 -13.89
C PHE A 171 -13.07 -19.33 -14.83
N GLY A 172 -14.03 -20.21 -14.56
CA GLY A 172 -14.13 -21.47 -15.28
C GLY A 172 -12.96 -22.42 -15.01
N SER A 173 -12.55 -23.17 -16.04
CA SER A 173 -11.45 -24.14 -15.94
C SER A 173 -10.06 -23.51 -16.10
N ASP A 174 -9.96 -22.33 -16.70
CA ASP A 174 -8.70 -21.64 -16.98
C ASP A 174 -8.84 -20.12 -16.76
N PRO A 175 -8.18 -19.56 -15.72
CA PRO A 175 -8.20 -18.11 -15.47
C PRO A 175 -7.62 -17.26 -16.60
N ASN A 176 -6.84 -17.80 -17.50
CA ASN A 176 -6.28 -17.08 -18.65
C ASN A 176 -7.12 -17.20 -19.93
N SER A 177 -8.25 -17.91 -19.87
CA SER A 177 -9.14 -18.10 -21.00
C SER A 177 -9.66 -16.78 -21.56
N SER A 178 -9.87 -16.73 -22.89
CA SER A 178 -10.51 -15.59 -23.56
C SER A 178 -11.98 -15.37 -23.13
N GLU A 179 -12.60 -16.33 -22.50
CA GLU A 179 -13.95 -16.24 -21.93
C GLU A 179 -13.97 -15.44 -20.62
N VAL A 180 -12.84 -15.34 -19.93
CA VAL A 180 -12.69 -14.49 -18.74
C VAL A 180 -12.49 -13.03 -19.17
N PRO A 181 -13.18 -12.05 -18.57
CA PRO A 181 -12.95 -10.63 -18.83
C PRO A 181 -11.46 -10.28 -18.70
N ALA A 182 -10.96 -9.40 -19.58
CA ALA A 182 -9.51 -9.11 -19.67
C ALA A 182 -8.93 -8.61 -18.33
N GLU A 183 -9.69 -7.81 -17.60
CA GLU A 183 -9.34 -7.27 -16.28
C GLU A 183 -9.29 -8.33 -15.17
N LEU A 184 -9.83 -9.52 -15.43
CA LEU A 184 -9.81 -10.63 -14.48
C LEU A 184 -8.89 -11.78 -14.91
N ARG A 185 -8.24 -11.71 -16.07
CA ARG A 185 -7.38 -12.81 -16.55
C ARG A 185 -6.10 -12.90 -15.74
N VAL A 186 -5.72 -14.13 -15.41
CA VAL A 186 -4.46 -14.42 -14.71
C VAL A 186 -3.76 -15.59 -15.40
N ASP A 187 -2.49 -15.40 -15.72
CA ASP A 187 -1.60 -16.46 -16.16
C ASP A 187 -1.10 -17.24 -14.93
N ILE A 188 -1.71 -18.38 -14.66
CA ILE A 188 -1.37 -19.24 -13.52
C ILE A 188 0.02 -19.85 -13.64
N ASP A 189 0.52 -20.05 -14.85
CA ASP A 189 1.89 -20.56 -15.05
C ASP A 189 2.92 -19.52 -14.68
N ASP A 190 2.72 -18.26 -15.08
CA ASP A 190 3.59 -17.16 -14.69
C ASP A 190 3.53 -16.93 -13.17
N LEU A 191 2.34 -17.00 -12.56
CA LEU A 191 2.17 -16.88 -11.12
C LEU A 191 2.98 -17.97 -10.38
N LEU A 192 2.86 -19.23 -10.78
CA LEU A 192 3.57 -20.33 -10.15
C LEU A 192 5.09 -20.25 -10.35
N VAL A 193 5.57 -19.87 -11.53
CA VAL A 193 7.00 -19.72 -11.81
C VAL A 193 7.62 -18.65 -10.90
N LYS A 194 6.94 -17.52 -10.73
CA LYS A 194 7.41 -16.43 -9.88
C LYS A 194 7.27 -16.76 -8.39
N ALA A 195 6.17 -17.41 -7.99
CA ALA A 195 6.00 -17.90 -6.62
C ALA A 195 7.14 -18.85 -6.21
N GLU A 196 7.56 -19.76 -7.10
CA GLU A 196 8.71 -20.64 -6.86
C GLU A 196 10.04 -19.86 -6.75
N GLN A 197 10.20 -18.76 -7.48
CA GLN A 197 11.37 -17.88 -7.33
C GLN A 197 11.38 -17.26 -5.94
N PHE A 198 10.28 -16.65 -5.52
CA PHE A 198 10.15 -16.06 -4.18
C PHE A 198 10.33 -17.08 -3.06
N TYR A 199 9.79 -18.30 -3.24
CA TYR A 199 10.00 -19.40 -2.29
C TYR A 199 11.49 -19.70 -2.12
N LYS A 200 12.22 -19.88 -3.22
CA LYS A 200 13.66 -20.15 -3.19
C LYS A 200 14.48 -19.04 -2.56
N THR A 201 14.11 -17.78 -2.82
CA THR A 201 14.74 -16.63 -2.18
C THR A 201 14.55 -16.68 -0.67
N ASN A 202 13.33 -16.87 -0.19
CA ASN A 202 13.04 -16.92 1.25
C ASN A 202 13.72 -18.10 1.96
N ILE A 203 13.81 -19.27 1.33
CA ILE A 203 14.49 -20.44 1.91
C ILE A 203 16.00 -20.33 1.81
N ASN A 204 16.53 -20.16 0.59
CA ASN A 204 17.98 -20.37 0.34
C ASN A 204 18.81 -19.13 0.64
N LYS A 205 18.28 -17.93 0.39
CA LYS A 205 19.00 -16.68 0.62
C LYS A 205 18.71 -16.12 2.00
N LEU A 206 17.42 -15.95 2.34
CA LEU A 206 17.02 -15.23 3.53
C LEU A 206 16.91 -16.09 4.79
N GLY A 207 16.86 -17.41 4.65
CA GLY A 207 16.81 -18.34 5.77
C GLY A 207 15.58 -18.15 6.66
N MET A 208 14.45 -17.72 6.07
CA MET A 208 13.21 -17.54 6.81
C MET A 208 12.74 -18.85 7.45
N VAL A 209 12.85 -19.93 6.72
CA VAL A 209 12.49 -21.27 7.18
C VAL A 209 13.57 -22.28 6.74
N VAL A 210 13.79 -23.31 7.56
CA VAL A 210 14.73 -24.40 7.27
C VAL A 210 13.92 -25.66 6.93
N THR A 211 13.99 -26.08 5.68
CA THR A 211 13.33 -27.30 5.16
C THR A 211 14.26 -28.51 5.09
N GLY A 212 13.71 -29.70 4.84
CA GLY A 212 14.46 -30.94 4.65
C GLY A 212 14.97 -31.60 5.95
N GLN A 213 14.53 -31.11 7.12
CA GLN A 213 14.94 -31.64 8.43
C GLN A 213 13.78 -32.15 9.28
N GLY A 214 12.55 -32.16 8.75
CA GLY A 214 11.33 -32.56 9.47
C GLY A 214 10.92 -31.57 10.56
N LYS A 215 11.46 -30.37 10.54
CA LYS A 215 11.20 -29.30 11.53
C LYS A 215 10.21 -28.25 11.02
N SER A 216 10.04 -28.14 9.72
CA SER A 216 9.07 -27.24 9.10
C SER A 216 7.85 -28.01 8.62
N TYR A 217 6.68 -27.40 8.68
CA TYR A 217 5.49 -27.89 7.99
C TYR A 217 5.63 -27.84 6.47
N LEU A 218 6.56 -27.02 5.92
CA LEU A 218 6.89 -27.03 4.49
C LEU A 218 7.57 -28.33 4.03
N ASP A 219 8.05 -29.17 4.94
CA ASP A 219 8.50 -30.53 4.65
C ASP A 219 7.32 -31.47 4.34
N ASP A 220 6.14 -31.17 4.91
CA ASP A 220 4.92 -31.96 4.79
C ASP A 220 3.95 -31.40 3.76
N TYR A 221 3.79 -30.07 3.70
CA TYR A 221 2.74 -29.39 2.93
C TYR A 221 3.31 -28.32 1.99
N LYS A 222 2.57 -28.01 0.92
CA LYS A 222 2.80 -26.90 0.01
C LYS A 222 2.04 -25.66 0.53
N MET A 223 2.57 -24.48 0.27
CA MET A 223 1.86 -23.21 0.49
C MET A 223 0.66 -23.09 -0.46
N GLU A 224 -0.29 -22.24 -0.12
CA GLU A 224 -1.57 -22.14 -0.81
C GLU A 224 -1.82 -20.72 -1.31
N ILE A 225 -2.28 -20.59 -2.56
CA ILE A 225 -2.67 -19.34 -3.19
C ILE A 225 -4.14 -19.41 -3.58
N TYR A 226 -4.94 -18.43 -3.18
CA TYR A 226 -6.36 -18.35 -3.44
C TYR A 226 -6.69 -17.14 -4.31
N LEU A 227 -7.04 -17.37 -5.57
CA LEU A 227 -7.37 -16.33 -6.54
C LEU A 227 -8.87 -16.06 -6.54
N LEU A 228 -9.24 -14.85 -6.15
CA LEU A 228 -10.62 -14.37 -6.02
C LEU A 228 -11.12 -13.80 -7.36
N TYR A 229 -12.35 -14.12 -7.74
CA TYR A 229 -13.00 -13.59 -8.94
C TYR A 229 -13.65 -12.23 -8.64
N GLN A 230 -12.82 -11.19 -8.55
CA GLN A 230 -13.27 -9.84 -8.25
C GLN A 230 -12.34 -8.78 -8.84
N THR A 231 -12.89 -7.60 -9.12
CA THR A 231 -12.12 -6.42 -9.55
C THR A 231 -11.65 -5.56 -8.38
N GLU A 232 -12.29 -5.67 -7.21
CA GLU A 232 -11.85 -4.98 -6.00
C GLU A 232 -10.45 -5.49 -5.61
N TRP A 233 -9.55 -4.53 -5.39
CA TRP A 233 -8.16 -4.85 -5.06
C TRP A 233 -8.07 -5.59 -3.72
N LEU A 234 -7.33 -6.67 -3.70
CA LEU A 234 -7.01 -7.42 -2.49
C LEU A 234 -5.71 -8.18 -2.71
N ALA A 235 -4.78 -7.98 -1.79
CA ALA A 235 -3.64 -8.86 -1.59
C ALA A 235 -3.43 -9.02 -0.08
N THR A 236 -3.32 -10.24 0.38
CA THR A 236 -3.08 -10.55 1.80
C THR A 236 -2.31 -11.85 1.92
N GLY A 237 -1.14 -11.80 2.57
CA GLY A 237 -0.36 -12.97 2.92
C GLY A 237 -0.48 -13.27 4.42
N SER A 238 -0.69 -14.52 4.76
CA SER A 238 -0.74 -15.04 6.13
C SER A 238 -0.67 -16.58 6.09
N GLY A 239 -1.67 -17.27 6.63
CA GLY A 239 -1.77 -18.73 6.57
C GLY A 239 -2.94 -19.28 7.35
N TYR A 240 -2.97 -20.61 7.46
CA TYR A 240 -4.04 -21.35 8.09
C TYR A 240 -3.58 -22.16 9.30
N ASP A 241 -4.38 -22.11 10.36
CA ASP A 241 -4.38 -23.02 11.52
C ASP A 241 -3.03 -23.12 12.26
N ASN A 242 -2.13 -22.14 12.09
CA ASN A 242 -0.73 -22.17 12.53
C ASN A 242 0.03 -23.40 11.96
N VAL A 243 -0.29 -23.77 10.73
CA VAL A 243 0.34 -24.92 10.00
C VAL A 243 1.01 -24.44 8.74
N ILE A 244 0.26 -23.79 7.82
CA ILE A 244 0.76 -23.50 6.48
C ILE A 244 0.53 -22.05 6.07
N GLY A 245 1.54 -21.45 5.43
CA GLY A 245 1.42 -20.14 4.81
C GLY A 245 0.50 -20.15 3.60
N ALA A 246 -0.32 -19.11 3.47
CA ALA A 246 -1.25 -18.95 2.36
C ALA A 246 -1.41 -17.47 2.01
N LEU A 247 -1.85 -17.18 0.79
CA LEU A 247 -2.19 -15.83 0.36
C LEU A 247 -3.50 -15.80 -0.44
N TRP A 248 -4.19 -14.66 -0.35
CA TRP A 248 -5.43 -14.37 -1.07
C TRP A 248 -5.20 -13.17 -1.95
N VAL A 249 -5.49 -13.30 -3.23
CA VAL A 249 -5.17 -12.27 -4.23
C VAL A 249 -6.32 -12.09 -5.21
N ASN A 250 -6.47 -10.87 -5.72
CA ASN A 250 -7.32 -10.60 -6.86
C ASN A 250 -6.51 -10.49 -8.16
N PRO A 251 -7.13 -10.58 -9.35
CA PRO A 251 -6.41 -10.59 -10.63
C PRO A 251 -5.48 -9.41 -10.88
N SER A 252 -5.85 -8.20 -10.45
CA SER A 252 -5.02 -7.00 -10.70
C SER A 252 -3.62 -7.08 -10.07
N THR A 253 -3.46 -7.87 -9.00
CA THR A 253 -2.16 -8.10 -8.35
C THR A 253 -1.26 -9.08 -9.12
N CYS A 254 -1.84 -9.75 -10.13
CA CYS A 254 -1.16 -10.71 -11.00
C CYS A 254 -1.04 -10.20 -12.46
N GLN A 255 -1.22 -8.90 -12.71
CA GLN A 255 -1.25 -8.31 -14.04
C GLN A 255 -0.27 -7.11 -14.18
N PRO A 256 1.05 -7.35 -14.25
CA PRO A 256 1.77 -8.62 -14.21
C PRO A 256 1.99 -9.14 -12.78
N VAL A 257 2.34 -10.40 -12.63
CA VAL A 257 2.86 -10.94 -11.37
C VAL A 257 4.19 -10.26 -11.05
N GLY A 258 4.30 -9.66 -9.88
CA GLY A 258 5.45 -8.84 -9.51
C GLY A 258 5.71 -8.79 -8.01
N SER A 259 6.28 -7.68 -7.54
CA SER A 259 6.67 -7.47 -6.14
C SER A 259 5.50 -7.60 -5.17
N THR A 260 4.26 -7.27 -5.57
CA THR A 260 3.07 -7.47 -4.72
C THR A 260 2.91 -8.93 -4.31
N ILE A 261 3.00 -9.86 -5.27
CA ILE A 261 2.94 -11.30 -4.95
C ILE A 261 4.16 -11.73 -4.11
N GLY A 262 5.35 -11.19 -4.39
CA GLY A 262 6.54 -11.42 -3.58
C GLY A 262 6.38 -10.93 -2.14
N HIS A 263 5.70 -9.81 -1.94
CA HIS A 263 5.34 -9.26 -0.63
C HIS A 263 4.41 -10.18 0.14
N GLU A 264 3.32 -10.65 -0.48
CA GLU A 264 2.35 -11.53 0.19
C GLU A 264 2.94 -12.92 0.49
N ILE A 265 3.82 -13.43 -0.38
CA ILE A 265 4.60 -14.65 -0.08
C ILE A 265 5.55 -14.37 1.08
N GLY A 266 6.13 -13.17 1.16
CA GLY A 266 6.92 -12.73 2.31
C GLY A 266 6.14 -12.87 3.63
N HIS A 267 4.92 -12.35 3.68
CA HIS A 267 4.04 -12.51 4.85
C HIS A 267 3.71 -13.99 5.14
N SER A 268 3.51 -14.79 4.11
CA SER A 268 3.27 -16.24 4.28
C SER A 268 4.47 -16.93 4.92
N PHE A 269 5.71 -16.53 4.58
CA PHE A 269 6.92 -17.01 5.25
C PHE A 269 7.07 -16.47 6.68
N GLN A 270 6.73 -15.21 6.92
CA GLN A 270 6.69 -14.64 8.26
C GLN A 270 5.72 -15.42 9.17
N TYR A 271 4.55 -15.77 8.65
CA TYR A 271 3.62 -16.65 9.34
C TYR A 271 4.20 -18.05 9.57
N GLN A 272 4.88 -18.62 8.57
CA GLN A 272 5.46 -19.95 8.64
C GLN A 272 6.55 -20.07 9.72
N THR A 273 7.33 -19.01 9.97
CA THR A 273 8.35 -19.02 11.04
C THR A 273 7.70 -19.33 12.41
N TYR A 274 6.55 -18.74 12.69
CA TYR A 274 5.80 -19.02 13.89
C TYR A 274 5.23 -20.43 13.93
N CYS A 275 4.64 -20.90 12.83
CA CYS A 275 4.10 -22.26 12.72
C CYS A 275 5.17 -23.30 13.04
N ASP A 276 6.37 -23.11 12.51
CA ASP A 276 7.48 -24.04 12.72
C ASP A 276 8.05 -23.95 14.12
N ASN A 277 8.06 -22.77 14.76
CA ASN A 277 8.40 -22.64 16.16
C ASN A 277 7.43 -23.43 17.05
N VAL A 278 6.13 -23.34 16.80
CA VAL A 278 5.10 -24.10 17.53
C VAL A 278 5.27 -25.59 17.27
N ARG A 279 5.49 -26.01 16.04
CA ARG A 279 5.80 -27.41 15.68
C ARG A 279 6.99 -27.97 16.48
N ASN A 280 8.00 -27.14 16.71
CA ASN A 280 9.23 -27.52 17.42
C ASN A 280 9.14 -27.31 18.95
N GLY A 281 7.95 -27.10 19.49
CA GLY A 281 7.67 -27.12 20.92
C GLY A 281 7.55 -25.75 21.57
N ALA A 282 7.54 -24.65 20.81
CA ALA A 282 7.17 -23.37 21.38
C ALA A 282 5.68 -23.34 21.75
N PRO A 283 5.28 -22.60 22.80
CA PRO A 283 3.87 -22.43 23.12
C PRO A 283 3.09 -21.80 21.97
N ASN A 284 1.85 -22.28 21.77
CA ASN A 284 0.93 -21.69 20.79
C ASN A 284 0.18 -20.51 21.46
N ASP A 285 0.90 -19.43 21.75
CA ASP A 285 0.41 -18.25 22.47
C ASP A 285 0.82 -16.91 21.81
N PHE A 286 1.29 -16.97 20.55
CA PHE A 286 1.78 -15.84 19.76
C PHE A 286 2.96 -15.06 20.37
N LYS A 287 3.75 -15.67 21.29
CA LYS A 287 4.89 -15.03 21.97
C LYS A 287 6.25 -15.57 21.57
N SER A 288 6.31 -16.45 20.55
CA SER A 288 7.53 -17.04 20.03
C SER A 288 7.79 -16.55 18.60
N GLY A 289 9.02 -16.18 18.30
CA GLY A 289 9.36 -15.48 17.07
C GLY A 289 8.69 -14.11 17.03
N TYR A 290 8.63 -13.47 15.87
CA TYR A 290 8.05 -12.12 15.75
C TYR A 290 6.52 -12.10 15.50
N ARG A 291 5.81 -13.19 15.76
CA ARG A 291 4.36 -13.30 15.50
C ARG A 291 3.51 -12.36 16.36
N TYR A 292 3.92 -12.13 17.61
CA TYR A 292 3.19 -11.28 18.57
C TYR A 292 3.06 -9.82 18.14
N GLY A 293 4.00 -9.31 17.35
CA GLY A 293 3.97 -7.92 16.91
C GLY A 293 2.82 -7.58 15.96
N TYR A 294 2.16 -8.57 15.38
CA TYR A 294 1.05 -8.35 14.46
C TYR A 294 -0.17 -7.68 15.10
N GLU A 295 -0.41 -7.94 16.37
CA GLU A 295 -1.57 -7.38 17.07
C GLU A 295 -1.31 -6.01 17.72
N GLY A 296 -0.25 -5.32 17.30
CA GLY A 296 -0.15 -3.88 17.42
C GLY A 296 0.30 -3.32 18.76
N SER A 297 0.98 -4.08 19.62
CA SER A 297 1.39 -3.54 20.91
C SER A 297 2.78 -2.92 20.96
N ASN A 298 3.62 -3.07 19.94
CA ASN A 298 5.03 -2.65 19.95
C ASN A 298 5.63 -2.43 18.56
N GLY A 299 4.90 -1.81 17.64
CA GLY A 299 5.37 -1.52 16.30
C GLY A 299 5.49 -2.74 15.36
N GLY A 300 5.06 -3.92 15.80
CA GLY A 300 5.22 -5.16 15.07
C GLY A 300 4.60 -5.19 13.69
N CYS A 301 3.44 -4.56 13.52
CA CYS A 301 2.80 -4.43 12.22
C CYS A 301 3.67 -3.67 11.21
N GLY A 302 4.38 -2.63 11.64
CA GLY A 302 5.36 -1.92 10.82
C GLY A 302 6.46 -2.84 10.34
N PHE A 303 7.05 -3.61 11.23
CA PHE A 303 8.11 -4.54 10.89
C PHE A 303 7.67 -5.67 9.95
N TRP A 304 6.42 -6.13 10.06
CA TRP A 304 5.84 -7.10 9.14
C TRP A 304 5.85 -6.58 7.71
N GLU A 305 5.31 -5.39 7.50
CA GLU A 305 5.20 -4.77 6.18
C GLU A 305 6.56 -4.41 5.60
N GLN A 306 7.45 -3.80 6.41
CA GLN A 306 8.80 -3.46 6.00
C GLN A 306 9.59 -4.69 5.53
N CYS A 307 9.49 -5.80 6.27
CA CYS A 307 10.16 -7.04 5.89
C CYS A 307 9.57 -7.64 4.62
N ALA A 308 8.25 -7.64 4.45
CA ALA A 308 7.62 -8.15 3.24
C ALA A 308 8.03 -7.34 2.00
N GLN A 309 8.08 -5.99 2.10
CA GLN A 309 8.64 -5.13 1.06
C GLN A 309 10.10 -5.49 0.78
N TRP A 310 10.95 -5.56 1.81
CA TRP A 310 12.35 -5.91 1.64
C TRP A 310 12.53 -7.32 1.04
N GLN A 311 11.73 -8.32 1.45
CA GLN A 311 11.76 -9.67 0.91
C GLN A 311 11.41 -9.67 -0.59
N SER A 312 10.39 -8.94 -1.01
CA SER A 312 9.99 -8.83 -2.42
C SER A 312 11.07 -8.18 -3.29
N TYR A 313 11.76 -7.16 -2.76
CA TYR A 313 12.83 -6.44 -3.48
C TYR A 313 14.14 -7.24 -3.59
N GLN A 314 14.25 -8.39 -2.93
CA GLN A 314 15.37 -9.30 -3.20
C GLN A 314 15.32 -9.91 -4.61
N ASP A 315 14.12 -10.00 -5.18
CA ASP A 315 13.87 -10.49 -6.55
C ASP A 315 13.57 -9.34 -7.54
N TYR A 316 13.20 -8.14 -7.03
CA TYR A 316 12.93 -6.91 -7.79
C TYR A 316 13.73 -5.72 -7.26
N PRO A 317 15.07 -5.77 -7.25
CA PRO A 317 15.90 -4.74 -6.61
C PRO A 317 15.76 -3.35 -7.21
N GLU A 318 15.36 -3.24 -8.49
CA GLU A 318 15.12 -1.97 -9.16
C GLU A 318 13.91 -1.22 -8.59
N GLN A 319 12.99 -1.90 -7.91
CA GLN A 319 11.80 -1.27 -7.33
C GLN A 319 12.09 -0.63 -5.97
N ALA A 320 13.12 -1.06 -5.26
CA ALA A 320 13.45 -0.55 -3.93
C ALA A 320 13.63 0.98 -3.85
N LEU A 321 14.00 1.63 -4.96
CA LEU A 321 14.20 3.08 -5.03
C LEU A 321 13.26 3.77 -6.04
N ASN A 322 12.44 3.02 -6.76
CA ASN A 322 11.50 3.53 -7.77
C ASN A 322 10.04 3.32 -7.38
N ASP A 323 9.75 2.65 -6.28
CA ASP A 323 8.40 2.45 -5.77
C ASP A 323 7.82 3.77 -5.22
N ALA A 324 6.50 3.90 -5.24
CA ALA A 324 5.79 5.02 -4.64
C ALA A 324 6.12 5.20 -3.14
N TRP A 325 6.45 4.13 -2.43
CA TRP A 325 6.85 4.16 -1.04
C TRP A 325 8.18 4.86 -0.79
N ASN A 326 9.06 4.93 -1.79
CA ASN A 326 10.27 5.74 -1.69
C ASN A 326 9.97 7.23 -1.48
N ALA A 327 8.92 7.76 -2.12
CA ALA A 327 8.46 9.14 -1.88
C ALA A 327 7.93 9.33 -0.44
N VAL A 328 7.23 8.34 0.09
CA VAL A 328 6.78 8.33 1.50
C VAL A 328 7.99 8.31 2.45
N TRP A 329 9.01 7.51 2.15
CA TRP A 329 10.25 7.48 2.91
C TRP A 329 10.89 8.86 3.08
N TYR A 330 11.06 9.62 2.01
CA TYR A 330 11.65 10.97 2.08
C TYR A 330 10.87 11.93 2.97
N GLN A 331 9.57 11.71 3.13
CA GLN A 331 8.70 12.54 3.97
C GLN A 331 8.69 12.07 5.43
N GLN A 332 8.91 10.78 5.69
CA GLN A 332 8.65 10.15 6.99
C GLN A 332 9.92 9.62 7.71
N CYS A 333 11.11 9.71 7.11
CA CYS A 333 12.35 9.16 7.70
C CYS A 333 12.75 9.79 9.04
N HIS A 334 12.14 10.91 9.44
CA HIS A 334 12.28 11.51 10.76
C HIS A 334 11.57 10.73 11.87
N ARG A 335 10.64 9.81 11.52
CA ARG A 335 9.91 8.97 12.46
C ARG A 335 10.69 7.74 12.87
N HIS A 336 10.28 7.13 13.97
CA HIS A 336 10.80 5.81 14.36
C HIS A 336 10.61 4.81 13.21
N PHE A 337 11.58 3.92 12.98
CA PHE A 337 11.52 3.05 11.79
C PHE A 337 10.32 2.09 11.80
N GLU A 338 9.79 1.73 12.97
CA GLU A 338 8.58 0.90 13.11
C GLU A 338 7.29 1.73 13.21
N HIS A 339 7.34 3.03 12.95
CA HIS A 339 6.15 3.87 13.00
C HIS A 339 5.13 3.47 11.93
N GLU A 340 3.85 3.43 12.28
CA GLU A 340 2.75 2.95 11.44
C GLU A 340 2.62 3.68 10.10
N TRP A 341 2.97 4.96 10.03
CA TRP A 341 2.83 5.76 8.81
C TRP A 341 3.88 5.48 7.75
N GLN A 342 4.98 4.84 8.12
CA GLN A 342 6.01 4.44 7.16
C GLN A 342 6.19 2.92 7.05
N ARG A 343 5.20 2.15 7.51
CA ARG A 343 5.27 0.67 7.53
C ARG A 343 5.64 0.03 6.20
N TYR A 344 5.20 0.61 5.08
CA TYR A 344 5.56 0.13 3.75
C TYR A 344 6.82 0.80 3.17
N ALA A 345 7.32 1.87 3.77
CA ALA A 345 8.41 2.68 3.25
C ALA A 345 9.74 2.48 3.98
N SER A 346 9.71 2.05 5.24
CA SER A 346 10.89 2.00 6.13
C SER A 346 11.63 0.66 6.06
N TYR A 347 12.02 0.21 4.87
CA TYR A 347 12.70 -1.07 4.65
C TYR A 347 14.23 -0.97 4.43
N TYR A 348 14.81 0.22 4.55
CA TYR A 348 16.26 0.40 4.30
C TYR A 348 17.13 -0.06 5.46
N LEU A 349 16.60 -0.10 6.68
CA LEU A 349 17.35 -0.61 7.83
C LEU A 349 17.63 -2.12 7.68
N GLN A 350 16.73 -2.86 7.04
CA GLN A 350 16.93 -4.27 6.72
C GLN A 350 18.10 -4.49 5.76
N TYR A 351 18.30 -3.60 4.77
CA TYR A 351 19.50 -3.63 3.91
C TYR A 351 20.77 -3.40 4.71
N TYR A 352 20.74 -2.45 5.65
CA TYR A 352 21.91 -2.17 6.50
C TYR A 352 22.23 -3.33 7.44
N TRP A 353 21.24 -3.89 8.12
CA TRP A 353 21.43 -5.05 9.00
C TRP A 353 21.96 -6.28 8.26
N THR A 354 21.44 -6.56 7.06
CA THR A 354 21.94 -7.68 6.25
C THR A 354 23.34 -7.43 5.71
N GLN A 355 23.71 -6.20 5.43
CA GLN A 355 25.09 -5.83 5.07
C GLN A 355 26.05 -6.08 6.24
N LEU A 356 25.63 -5.91 7.50
CA LEU A 356 26.46 -6.14 8.69
C LEU A 356 26.60 -7.63 9.04
N HIS A 357 25.53 -8.42 8.87
CA HIS A 357 25.45 -9.76 9.46
C HIS A 357 25.10 -10.87 8.44
N GLY A 358 24.93 -10.52 7.18
CA GLY A 358 24.60 -11.44 6.09
C GLY A 358 23.08 -11.58 5.83
N ASP A 359 22.77 -12.22 4.71
CA ASP A 359 21.40 -12.28 4.16
C ASP A 359 20.36 -12.92 5.11
N GLN A 360 20.82 -13.81 6.01
CA GLN A 360 19.91 -14.52 6.93
C GLN A 360 19.58 -13.74 8.21
N THR A 361 20.00 -12.49 8.32
CA THR A 361 19.77 -11.65 9.50
C THR A 361 18.30 -11.56 9.86
N LEU A 362 17.44 -11.29 8.86
CA LEU A 362 16.01 -11.13 9.07
C LEU A 362 15.35 -12.47 9.45
N GLY A 363 15.73 -13.55 8.78
CA GLY A 363 15.25 -14.89 9.14
C GLY A 363 15.54 -15.23 10.61
N ARG A 364 16.71 -14.86 11.12
CA ARG A 364 17.04 -15.02 12.55
C ARG A 364 16.17 -14.17 13.45
N ILE A 365 15.95 -12.90 13.12
CA ILE A 365 15.06 -12.02 13.91
C ILE A 365 13.66 -12.61 13.95
N TRP A 366 13.10 -13.04 12.82
CA TRP A 366 11.76 -13.64 12.76
C TRP A 366 11.63 -14.93 13.58
N ASN A 367 12.66 -15.76 13.63
CA ASN A 367 12.63 -17.04 14.34
C ASN A 367 13.02 -16.93 15.83
N GLU A 368 13.96 -16.05 16.17
CA GLU A 368 14.58 -16.01 17.50
C GLU A 368 14.03 -14.92 18.43
N SER A 369 13.17 -14.00 17.95
CA SER A 369 12.56 -12.94 18.76
C SER A 369 11.69 -13.49 19.87
N LYS A 370 11.57 -12.74 20.97
CA LYS A 370 10.82 -13.14 22.16
C LYS A 370 9.98 -11.98 22.68
N TYR A 371 8.71 -12.25 22.93
CA TYR A 371 7.84 -11.26 23.57
C TYR A 371 8.44 -10.72 24.89
N PRO A 372 8.44 -9.42 25.16
CA PRO A 372 7.83 -8.31 24.40
C PRO A 372 8.83 -7.49 23.56
N GLU A 373 9.93 -8.09 23.08
CA GLU A 373 10.93 -7.40 22.28
C GLU A 373 10.31 -6.83 20.99
N ASP A 374 10.68 -5.60 20.61
CA ASP A 374 10.53 -5.17 19.24
C ASP A 374 11.70 -5.67 18.35
N ALA A 375 11.69 -5.33 17.07
CA ALA A 375 12.70 -5.82 16.15
C ALA A 375 14.11 -5.32 16.49
N SER A 376 14.25 -4.11 17.02
CA SER A 376 15.54 -3.55 17.46
C SER A 376 16.07 -4.24 18.71
N GLU A 377 15.22 -4.50 19.69
CA GLU A 377 15.61 -5.22 20.91
C GLU A 377 16.01 -6.67 20.58
N ALA A 378 15.23 -7.33 19.72
CA ALA A 378 15.56 -8.66 19.23
C ALA A 378 16.92 -8.66 18.47
N TYR A 379 17.13 -7.67 17.58
CA TYR A 379 18.38 -7.50 16.86
C TYR A 379 19.57 -7.33 17.84
N MET A 380 19.47 -6.40 18.77
CA MET A 380 20.53 -6.15 19.77
C MET A 380 20.87 -7.42 20.55
N ARG A 381 19.89 -8.17 21.01
CA ARG A 381 20.10 -9.42 21.75
C ARG A 381 20.70 -10.53 20.88
N ILE A 382 20.16 -10.76 19.69
CA ILE A 382 20.55 -11.86 18.80
C ILE A 382 21.99 -11.68 18.31
N PHE A 383 22.40 -10.43 18.02
CA PHE A 383 23.72 -10.12 17.49
C PHE A 383 24.71 -9.60 18.56
N GLY A 384 24.28 -9.53 19.82
CA GLY A 384 25.14 -9.12 20.93
C GLY A 384 25.54 -7.64 20.88
N VAL A 385 24.70 -6.78 20.33
CA VAL A 385 24.91 -5.34 20.21
C VAL A 385 24.31 -4.65 21.43
N ASN A 386 25.08 -3.87 22.16
CA ASN A 386 24.54 -3.03 23.22
C ASN A 386 23.93 -1.75 22.63
N TYR A 387 23.14 -1.02 23.43
CA TYR A 387 22.42 0.15 22.94
C TYR A 387 23.35 1.29 22.48
N GLU A 388 24.51 1.48 23.12
CA GLU A 388 25.47 2.51 22.70
C GLU A 388 26.08 2.20 21.32
N ASP A 389 26.41 0.95 21.07
CA ASP A 389 26.91 0.53 19.75
C ASP A 389 25.77 0.51 18.73
N TYR A 390 24.54 0.18 19.14
CA TYR A 390 23.37 0.27 18.27
C TYR A 390 23.10 1.71 17.81
N LYS A 391 23.22 2.71 18.69
CA LYS A 391 23.13 4.13 18.30
C LYS A 391 24.16 4.51 17.23
N LYS A 392 25.40 4.00 17.33
CA LYS A 392 26.43 4.24 16.29
C LYS A 392 26.03 3.60 14.95
N GLN A 393 25.54 2.36 14.99
CA GLN A 393 25.05 1.67 13.79
C GLN A 393 23.88 2.43 13.16
N LEU A 394 22.93 2.89 13.95
CA LEU A 394 21.80 3.68 13.44
C LEU A 394 22.23 5.03 12.85
N PHE A 395 23.23 5.67 13.45
CA PHE A 395 23.78 6.89 12.89
C PHE A 395 24.52 6.64 11.56
N GLU A 396 25.32 5.58 11.47
CA GLU A 396 25.94 5.15 10.22
C GLU A 396 24.88 4.81 9.17
N TYR A 397 23.81 4.10 9.56
CA TYR A 397 22.66 3.85 8.69
C TYR A 397 22.05 5.17 8.16
N ALA A 398 21.79 6.16 9.02
CA ALA A 398 21.26 7.45 8.62
C ALA A 398 22.20 8.19 7.63
N GLN A 399 23.51 8.15 7.86
CA GLN A 399 24.50 8.69 6.93
C GLN A 399 24.44 7.97 5.56
N ARG A 400 24.31 6.65 5.53
CA ARG A 400 24.22 5.86 4.29
C ARG A 400 22.92 6.12 3.53
N CYS A 401 21.81 6.42 4.22
CA CYS A 401 20.53 6.79 3.61
C CYS A 401 20.61 8.06 2.75
N VAL A 402 21.59 8.94 2.96
CA VAL A 402 21.79 10.15 2.14
C VAL A 402 21.80 9.82 0.65
N THR A 403 22.49 8.76 0.26
CA THR A 403 22.65 8.31 -1.13
C THR A 403 22.36 6.82 -1.30
N PHE A 404 21.66 6.19 -0.36
CA PHE A 404 21.38 4.75 -0.31
C PHE A 404 22.63 3.88 -0.54
N ASP A 405 23.70 4.17 0.24
CA ASP A 405 24.98 3.47 0.18
C ASP A 405 24.91 2.09 0.84
N PHE A 406 24.07 1.22 0.28
CA PHE A 406 23.89 -0.17 0.67
C PHE A 406 24.25 -1.10 -0.49
N ASP A 407 24.56 -2.35 -0.18
CA ASP A 407 24.80 -3.36 -1.20
C ASP A 407 23.57 -3.50 -2.10
N GLY A 408 23.78 -3.41 -3.42
CA GLY A 408 22.70 -3.42 -4.41
C GLY A 408 22.12 -2.05 -4.79
N THR A 409 22.25 -1.02 -3.95
CA THR A 409 21.66 0.30 -4.19
C THR A 409 22.65 1.45 -4.29
N ARG A 410 23.89 1.30 -3.83
CA ARG A 410 24.90 2.39 -3.70
C ARG A 410 25.24 3.14 -4.98
N GLN A 411 25.05 2.53 -6.14
CA GLN A 411 25.29 3.18 -7.44
C GLN A 411 24.14 4.10 -7.87
N HIS A 412 23.03 4.09 -7.18
CA HIS A 412 21.81 4.79 -7.60
C HIS A 412 21.96 6.32 -7.50
N PHE A 413 22.55 6.80 -6.43
CA PHE A 413 22.85 8.22 -6.23
C PHE A 413 24.36 8.46 -6.15
N THR A 414 24.98 8.72 -7.31
CA THR A 414 26.38 9.16 -7.42
C THR A 414 26.50 10.68 -7.57
N THR A 415 25.37 11.38 -7.61
CA THR A 415 25.23 12.83 -7.66
C THR A 415 24.38 13.30 -6.50
N GLN A 416 23.87 14.52 -6.56
CA GLN A 416 23.05 15.12 -5.50
C GLN A 416 21.74 14.35 -5.27
N ASN A 417 21.38 14.16 -4.00
CA ASN A 417 20.07 13.73 -3.57
C ASN A 417 19.39 14.86 -2.76
N ASN A 418 18.44 15.55 -3.39
CA ASN A 418 17.71 16.69 -2.80
C ASN A 418 16.27 16.32 -2.40
N ASN A 419 15.93 15.05 -2.39
CA ASN A 419 14.55 14.61 -2.11
C ASN A 419 14.18 14.75 -0.62
N TYR A 420 15.18 14.75 0.27
CA TYR A 420 14.95 14.99 1.69
C TYR A 420 14.58 16.44 1.94
N LYS A 421 13.51 16.66 2.70
CA LYS A 421 13.04 17.97 3.10
C LYS A 421 13.03 18.06 4.62
N THR A 422 13.60 19.11 5.15
CA THR A 422 13.63 19.37 6.60
C THR A 422 13.16 20.80 6.84
N SER A 423 12.07 20.97 7.59
CA SER A 423 11.52 22.27 7.93
C SER A 423 12.30 22.88 9.09
N LEU A 424 13.16 23.85 8.76
CA LEU A 424 13.99 24.58 9.72
C LEU A 424 13.57 26.04 9.79
N TYR A 425 13.42 26.57 10.98
CA TYR A 425 13.04 27.94 11.26
C TYR A 425 14.24 28.72 11.81
N ALA A 426 14.60 29.80 11.13
CA ALA A 426 15.66 30.69 11.60
C ALA A 426 15.13 31.58 12.72
N GLN A 427 15.74 31.47 13.91
CA GLN A 427 15.38 32.28 15.09
C GLN A 427 16.59 32.52 15.98
N ASP A 428 16.85 33.76 16.35
CA ASP A 428 17.94 34.15 17.28
C ASP A 428 19.33 33.62 16.89
N GLY A 429 19.57 33.52 15.57
CA GLY A 429 20.81 32.98 15.00
C GLY A 429 20.94 31.46 15.07
N TYR A 430 19.87 30.76 15.40
CA TYR A 430 19.75 29.31 15.32
C TYR A 430 18.81 28.89 14.18
N TYR A 431 19.01 27.70 13.68
CA TYR A 431 18.02 26.93 12.92
C TYR A 431 17.38 25.91 13.86
N GLN A 432 16.07 26.03 14.08
CA GLN A 432 15.31 25.12 14.93
C GLN A 432 14.39 24.24 14.08
N ILE A 433 14.33 22.95 14.40
CA ILE A 433 13.46 22.00 13.69
C ILE A 433 11.99 22.35 13.90
N GLY A 434 11.18 22.22 12.84
CA GLY A 434 9.73 22.30 12.93
C GLY A 434 9.11 21.06 13.56
N TYR A 435 7.88 21.18 14.07
CA TYR A 435 7.14 20.09 14.71
C TYR A 435 7.00 18.87 13.80
N GLU A 436 6.52 19.13 12.57
CA GLU A 436 6.13 18.07 11.62
C GLU A 436 7.27 17.11 11.24
N GLN A 437 8.51 17.60 11.29
CA GLN A 437 9.69 16.80 10.92
C GLN A 437 10.68 16.67 12.10
N CYS A 438 10.20 16.87 13.32
CA CYS A 438 11.03 16.65 14.51
C CYS A 438 11.40 15.16 14.63
N PRO A 439 12.68 14.79 14.71
CA PRO A 439 13.08 13.39 14.79
C PRO A 439 12.47 12.69 15.99
N GLN A 440 11.93 11.50 15.76
CA GLN A 440 11.61 10.53 16.79
C GLN A 440 12.86 9.71 17.15
N PRO A 441 12.85 8.87 18.21
CA PRO A 441 13.93 7.91 18.43
C PRO A 441 14.24 7.11 17.17
N MET A 442 15.53 7.03 16.78
CA MET A 442 16.03 6.38 15.55
C MET A 442 15.70 7.09 14.23
N GLY A 443 14.69 7.98 14.21
CA GLY A 443 14.38 8.82 13.06
C GLY A 443 15.42 9.92 12.86
N PHE A 444 15.55 10.44 11.64
CA PHE A 444 16.60 11.39 11.32
C PHE A 444 16.20 12.41 10.25
N ASN A 445 16.90 13.54 10.27
CA ASN A 445 16.86 14.55 9.21
C ASN A 445 18.15 14.54 8.40
N ILE A 446 18.03 14.70 7.10
CA ILE A 446 19.15 14.93 6.18
C ILE A 446 19.05 16.36 5.66
N ILE A 447 19.99 17.20 6.04
CA ILE A 447 19.97 18.65 5.79
C ILE A 447 21.04 18.96 4.76
N ASN A 448 20.62 19.43 3.59
CA ASN A 448 21.55 19.86 2.54
C ASN A 448 22.26 21.16 2.95
N LEU A 449 23.57 21.22 2.75
CA LEU A 449 24.40 22.39 3.01
C LEU A 449 25.04 22.90 1.72
N ASP A 450 25.33 24.19 1.67
CA ASP A 450 26.22 24.74 0.65
C ASP A 450 27.62 24.14 0.78
N VAL A 451 28.28 23.90 -0.34
CA VAL A 451 29.62 23.30 -0.36
C VAL A 451 30.66 24.42 -0.36
N PRO A 452 31.39 24.65 0.75
CA PRO A 452 32.47 25.62 0.78
C PRO A 452 33.72 25.04 0.11
N ALA A 453 34.73 25.88 -0.03
CA ALA A 453 36.01 25.43 -0.59
C ALA A 453 36.60 24.25 0.19
N ALA A 454 37.27 23.34 -0.51
CA ALA A 454 37.98 22.22 0.11
C ALA A 454 38.96 22.71 1.18
N GLY A 455 39.04 22.03 2.31
CA GLY A 455 39.82 22.42 3.46
C GLY A 455 39.15 23.41 4.41
N THR A 456 37.95 23.94 4.06
CA THR A 456 37.17 24.76 4.97
C THR A 456 36.69 23.93 6.16
N LYS A 457 36.86 24.46 7.36
CA LYS A 457 36.34 23.90 8.60
C LYS A 457 34.87 24.35 8.77
N VAL A 458 33.92 23.44 8.61
CA VAL A 458 32.51 23.64 8.94
C VAL A 458 32.33 23.26 10.40
N THR A 459 31.61 24.09 11.18
CA THR A 459 31.34 23.83 12.60
C THR A 459 29.85 23.98 12.87
N VAL A 460 29.27 22.98 13.55
CA VAL A 460 27.88 23.00 14.05
C VAL A 460 27.90 23.03 15.56
N GLN A 461 27.21 24.01 16.14
CA GLN A 461 26.87 24.07 17.56
C GLN A 461 25.44 23.57 17.71
N MET A 462 25.29 22.37 18.23
CA MET A 462 24.01 21.67 18.41
C MET A 462 23.49 21.87 19.82
N GLU A 463 22.17 22.10 19.93
CA GLU A 463 21.46 22.12 21.20
C GLU A 463 20.29 21.13 21.15
N ALA A 464 20.34 20.10 21.98
CA ALA A 464 19.22 19.18 22.17
C ALA A 464 18.19 19.82 23.09
N LEU A 465 16.95 19.95 22.60
CA LEU A 465 15.83 20.47 23.35
C LEU A 465 15.13 19.33 24.10
N GLN A 466 14.35 19.68 25.13
CA GLN A 466 13.64 18.68 25.92
C GLN A 466 12.18 18.52 25.48
N ALA A 467 11.53 17.44 25.90
CA ALA A 467 10.11 17.20 25.70
C ALA A 467 9.30 18.42 26.18
N GLY A 468 8.29 18.81 25.41
CA GLY A 468 7.46 19.96 25.71
C GLY A 468 8.11 21.33 25.50
N SER A 469 9.32 21.43 24.94
CA SER A 469 9.93 22.70 24.57
C SER A 469 9.08 23.46 23.56
N PRO A 470 9.11 24.83 23.59
CA PRO A 470 8.36 25.63 22.63
C PRO A 470 8.79 25.38 21.18
N LEU A 471 7.82 25.39 20.27
CA LEU A 471 8.07 25.40 18.83
C LEU A 471 8.73 26.72 18.39
N PRO A 472 9.41 26.70 17.25
CA PRO A 472 9.96 27.93 16.67
C PRO A 472 8.82 28.88 16.29
N LYS A 473 9.11 30.18 16.33
CA LYS A 473 8.13 31.21 15.96
C LYS A 473 7.69 31.03 14.51
N GLY A 474 6.39 30.98 14.30
CA GLY A 474 5.78 30.77 12.98
C GLY A 474 5.44 29.32 12.66
N ASP A 475 5.92 28.37 13.47
CA ASP A 475 5.49 26.98 13.40
C ASP A 475 4.23 26.78 14.27
N ALA A 476 3.15 26.34 13.65
CA ALA A 476 1.95 25.87 14.34
C ALA A 476 1.90 24.35 14.17
N GLY A 477 2.53 23.62 15.08
CA GLY A 477 2.60 22.17 15.00
C GLY A 477 1.21 21.54 14.96
N ASN A 478 1.00 20.65 14.01
CA ASN A 478 -0.24 19.93 13.85
C ASN A 478 -0.10 18.55 14.48
N MET A 479 -0.98 18.23 15.42
CA MET A 479 -1.14 16.86 15.91
C MET A 479 -2.07 16.09 14.98
N VAL A 480 -1.70 14.89 14.64
CA VAL A 480 -2.45 14.00 13.74
C VAL A 480 -2.86 12.75 14.49
N ASP A 481 -4.08 12.31 14.28
CA ASP A 481 -4.62 11.04 14.78
C ASP A 481 -4.89 10.15 13.57
N GLY A 482 -4.82 8.85 13.70
CA GLY A 482 -4.91 7.82 12.69
C GLY A 482 -5.53 8.24 11.35
N ASP A 483 -5.21 7.61 10.27
CA ASP A 483 -5.58 8.01 8.90
C ASP A 483 -5.15 9.44 8.49
N PHE A 484 -4.10 9.98 9.13
CA PHE A 484 -3.56 11.33 8.87
C PHE A 484 -4.55 12.48 9.11
N ARG A 485 -5.52 12.28 9.98
CA ARG A 485 -6.46 13.36 10.37
C ARG A 485 -5.79 14.31 11.34
N VAL A 486 -5.83 15.60 11.04
CA VAL A 486 -5.39 16.65 11.95
C VAL A 486 -6.41 16.80 13.09
N VAL A 487 -6.00 16.51 14.33
CA VAL A 487 -6.85 16.61 15.51
C VAL A 487 -6.66 17.90 16.32
N GLY A 488 -5.61 18.66 16.05
CA GLY A 488 -5.36 19.94 16.72
C GLY A 488 -4.01 20.54 16.36
N ASN A 489 -3.79 21.73 16.88
CA ASN A 489 -2.52 22.44 16.78
C ASN A 489 -1.86 22.52 18.16
N THR A 490 -0.53 22.53 18.18
CA THR A 490 0.25 22.69 19.40
C THR A 490 1.26 23.85 19.23
N SER A 491 1.69 24.40 20.35
CA SER A 491 2.76 25.40 20.41
C SER A 491 4.07 24.84 20.97
N THR A 492 4.08 23.55 21.29
CA THR A 492 5.23 22.83 21.87
C THR A 492 5.43 21.49 21.17
N TYR A 493 6.65 20.98 21.21
CA TYR A 493 6.90 19.58 20.87
C TYR A 493 6.17 18.68 21.86
N ASN A 494 5.96 17.42 21.49
CA ASN A 494 5.29 16.43 22.35
C ASN A 494 5.99 16.35 23.71
N ASN A 495 5.19 16.29 24.78
CA ASN A 495 5.72 16.17 26.14
C ASN A 495 5.76 14.69 26.56
N VAL A 496 6.36 13.87 25.74
CA VAL A 496 6.42 12.41 25.89
C VAL A 496 7.88 11.97 25.94
N GLY A 497 8.14 10.97 26.80
CA GLY A 497 9.49 10.45 27.03
C GLY A 497 10.38 11.37 27.86
N LYS A 498 11.57 10.90 28.17
CA LYS A 498 12.63 11.63 28.87
C LYS A 498 13.99 11.20 28.35
N GLY A 499 14.99 12.06 28.55
CA GLY A 499 16.34 11.76 28.13
C GLY A 499 16.56 11.91 26.64
N GLN A 500 15.88 12.90 26.02
CA GLN A 500 16.14 13.28 24.64
C GLN A 500 17.63 13.56 24.46
N ALA A 501 18.18 13.03 23.38
CA ALA A 501 19.55 13.30 22.93
C ALA A 501 19.58 13.24 21.41
N ILE A 502 20.59 13.90 20.84
CA ILE A 502 20.77 14.06 19.39
C ILE A 502 22.13 13.53 18.98
N ALA A 503 22.13 12.61 18.01
CA ALA A 503 23.33 12.23 17.26
C ALA A 503 23.42 13.11 16.01
N TYR A 504 24.61 13.60 15.66
CA TYR A 504 24.79 14.46 14.51
C TYR A 504 26.20 14.35 13.91
N GLY A 505 26.31 14.69 12.64
CA GLY A 505 27.56 14.65 11.89
C GLY A 505 27.34 14.94 10.40
N PHE A 506 28.34 14.70 9.59
CA PHE A 506 28.35 15.12 8.19
C PHE A 506 28.52 13.98 7.22
N VAL A 507 28.05 14.19 6.01
CA VAL A 507 28.30 13.36 4.84
C VAL A 507 28.73 14.25 3.69
N ALA A 508 29.86 13.93 3.05
CA ALA A 508 30.28 14.55 1.79
C ALA A 508 30.20 13.54 0.65
N LEU A 509 29.45 13.86 -0.39
CA LEU A 509 29.45 13.15 -1.65
C LEU A 509 30.46 13.81 -2.58
N LYS A 510 31.40 13.04 -3.12
CA LYS A 510 32.48 13.54 -3.98
C LYS A 510 32.12 13.38 -5.47
N GLN A 511 32.81 14.13 -6.31
CA GLN A 511 32.62 14.13 -7.77
C GLN A 511 32.86 12.75 -8.41
N ASP A 512 33.70 11.91 -7.81
CA ASP A 512 33.94 10.53 -8.25
C ASP A 512 32.90 9.51 -7.75
N GLY A 513 31.85 10.00 -7.06
CA GLY A 513 30.81 9.16 -6.48
C GLY A 513 31.16 8.52 -5.15
N SER A 514 32.38 8.75 -4.63
CA SER A 514 32.76 8.27 -3.29
C SER A 514 32.12 9.13 -2.20
N ARG A 515 31.94 8.55 -1.02
CA ARG A 515 31.36 9.19 0.16
C ARG A 515 32.40 9.30 1.26
N ASP A 516 32.32 10.39 2.01
CA ASP A 516 33.12 10.61 3.20
C ASP A 516 32.18 10.86 4.37
N TYR A 517 32.28 10.03 5.41
CA TYR A 517 31.42 10.02 6.58
C TYR A 517 32.17 10.56 7.79
N SER A 518 31.62 11.56 8.47
CA SER A 518 32.16 11.98 9.77
C SER A 518 31.84 10.98 10.86
N GLU A 519 32.58 11.05 11.96
CA GLU A 519 32.22 10.35 13.18
C GLU A 519 30.88 10.89 13.74
N MET A 520 30.17 10.05 14.50
CA MET A 520 28.99 10.42 15.25
C MET A 520 29.38 11.32 16.42
N ASN A 521 28.72 12.47 16.54
CA ASN A 521 28.73 13.28 17.75
C ASN A 521 27.39 13.11 18.47
N LEU A 522 27.40 13.09 19.78
CA LEU A 522 26.20 12.88 20.62
C LEU A 522 26.10 13.97 21.67
N THR A 523 24.89 14.55 21.83
CA THR A 523 24.62 15.52 22.91
C THR A 523 23.22 15.38 23.45
N ASP A 524 23.05 15.58 24.75
CA ASP A 524 21.75 15.67 25.44
C ASP A 524 21.46 17.09 25.96
N ALA A 525 22.35 18.04 25.66
CA ALA A 525 22.23 19.46 25.98
C ALA A 525 22.90 20.29 24.88
N ASN A 526 24.14 20.69 25.08
CA ASN A 526 24.93 21.45 24.11
C ASN A 526 26.11 20.65 23.62
N GLY A 527 26.38 20.70 22.33
CA GLY A 527 27.50 20.03 21.70
C GLY A 527 28.07 20.84 20.52
N GLU A 528 29.31 20.54 20.17
CA GLU A 528 29.95 21.13 19.00
C GLU A 528 30.66 20.05 18.20
N ALA A 529 30.46 20.06 16.88
CA ALA A 529 31.18 19.20 15.95
C ALA A 529 31.78 20.03 14.83
N SER A 530 32.94 19.63 14.36
CA SER A 530 33.61 20.26 13.23
C SER A 530 33.97 19.22 12.18
N TYR A 531 33.87 19.62 10.93
CA TYR A 531 34.15 18.78 9.77
C TYR A 531 34.99 19.59 8.78
N THR A 532 36.12 19.03 8.34
CA THR A 532 36.96 19.64 7.30
C THR A 532 36.49 19.13 5.95
N VAL A 533 36.00 20.00 5.09
CA VAL A 533 35.45 19.62 3.79
C VAL A 533 36.51 18.96 2.92
N PRO A 534 36.34 17.71 2.49
CA PRO A 534 37.31 17.00 1.67
C PRO A 534 37.47 17.61 0.28
N SER A 535 38.63 17.35 -0.35
CA SER A 535 38.81 17.67 -1.76
C SER A 535 37.86 16.86 -2.64
N GLY A 536 37.32 17.51 -3.68
CA GLY A 536 36.37 16.89 -4.61
C GLY A 536 34.95 16.77 -4.09
N THR A 537 34.61 17.36 -2.92
CA THR A 537 33.23 17.41 -2.43
C THR A 537 32.35 18.13 -3.43
N GLN A 538 31.28 17.47 -3.86
CA GLN A 538 30.24 18.02 -4.73
C GLN A 538 29.00 18.39 -3.95
N ASN A 539 28.63 17.60 -2.93
CA ASN A 539 27.50 17.86 -2.06
C ASN A 539 27.88 17.62 -0.60
N LEU A 540 27.32 18.39 0.29
CA LEU A 540 27.57 18.32 1.73
C LEU A 540 26.22 18.24 2.46
N TYR A 541 26.16 17.37 3.46
CA TYR A 541 24.94 17.15 4.26
C TYR A 541 25.28 17.15 5.74
N LEU A 542 24.37 17.71 6.54
CA LEU A 542 24.32 17.51 7.99
C LEU A 542 23.24 16.49 8.30
N ILE A 543 23.60 15.46 9.06
CA ILE A 543 22.68 14.44 9.56
C ILE A 543 22.38 14.76 11.02
N VAL A 544 21.09 14.72 11.38
CA VAL A 544 20.62 14.92 12.76
C VAL A 544 19.64 13.81 13.08
N GLN A 545 19.92 13.01 14.11
CA GLN A 545 19.15 11.82 14.47
C GLN A 545 18.70 11.88 15.93
N GLY A 546 17.46 11.44 16.19
CA GLY A 546 16.98 11.19 17.54
C GLY A 546 17.68 9.98 18.16
N ALA A 547 18.49 10.23 19.21
CA ALA A 547 19.31 9.21 19.86
C ALA A 547 19.17 9.28 21.41
N PRO A 548 17.97 9.01 21.97
CA PRO A 548 17.72 9.14 23.39
C PRO A 548 18.66 8.29 24.25
N LYS A 549 18.81 8.63 25.53
CA LYS A 549 19.73 7.94 26.48
C LYS A 549 19.40 6.47 26.71
N SER A 550 18.13 6.11 26.57
CA SER A 550 17.64 4.73 26.64
C SER A 550 16.82 4.38 25.42
N TYR A 551 16.80 3.12 25.07
CA TYR A 551 15.95 2.64 23.98
C TYR A 551 14.46 2.84 24.33
N HIS A 552 13.67 3.21 23.33
CA HIS A 552 12.22 3.36 23.40
C HIS A 552 11.58 2.65 22.24
N GLN A 553 10.65 1.76 22.51
CA GLN A 553 9.78 1.16 21.50
C GLN A 553 8.83 2.23 20.93
N CYS A 554 8.46 2.12 19.66
CA CYS A 554 7.44 2.95 19.07
C CYS A 554 6.04 2.46 19.51
N PRO A 555 5.17 3.32 20.05
CA PRO A 555 3.79 2.92 20.27
C PRO A 555 3.11 2.69 18.89
N TRP A 556 2.25 1.68 18.83
CA TRP A 556 1.39 1.44 17.68
C TRP A 556 -0.04 1.82 18.03
N ASP A 557 -0.35 3.10 17.98
CA ASP A 557 -1.65 3.62 18.41
C ASP A 557 -2.24 4.69 17.47
N GLU A 558 -1.54 4.97 16.35
CA GLU A 558 -1.94 5.93 15.31
C GLU A 558 -2.17 7.35 15.87
N LYS A 559 -1.42 7.74 16.92
CA LYS A 559 -1.56 9.02 17.60
C LYS A 559 -0.25 9.76 17.71
N GLU A 560 -0.13 10.85 16.99
CA GLU A 560 1.06 11.69 16.99
C GLU A 560 1.45 12.23 18.36
N GLU A 561 0.46 12.53 19.24
CA GLU A 561 0.72 13.11 20.56
C GLU A 561 1.37 12.13 21.54
N THR A 562 1.34 10.83 21.27
CA THR A 562 1.97 9.79 22.11
C THR A 562 3.39 9.47 21.68
N ASP A 563 3.83 9.99 20.53
CA ASP A 563 5.17 9.77 20.00
C ASP A 563 6.22 10.62 20.73
N MET A 564 7.33 9.97 21.08
CA MET A 564 8.49 10.68 21.60
C MET A 564 9.17 11.45 20.47
N GLN A 565 9.40 12.74 20.69
CA GLN A 565 10.17 13.61 19.80
C GLN A 565 11.53 13.95 20.41
N CYS A 566 12.55 14.11 19.56
CA CYS A 566 13.91 14.54 19.93
C CYS A 566 14.20 15.91 19.28
N PRO A 567 13.62 17.00 19.80
CA PRO A 567 13.78 18.31 19.18
C PRO A 567 15.18 18.87 19.34
N TYR A 568 15.57 19.70 18.38
CA TYR A 568 16.88 20.32 18.36
C TYR A 568 16.87 21.70 17.69
N ARG A 569 17.92 22.46 17.97
CA ARG A 569 18.32 23.63 17.19
C ARG A 569 19.84 23.69 17.05
N PHE A 570 20.33 24.36 16.04
CA PHE A 570 21.77 24.48 15.83
C PHE A 570 22.17 25.83 15.21
N LYS A 571 23.45 26.19 15.42
CA LYS A 571 24.14 27.22 14.65
C LYS A 571 25.17 26.52 13.76
N ILE A 572 25.41 27.09 12.60
CA ILE A 572 26.42 26.60 11.67
C ILE A 572 27.35 27.72 11.26
N SER A 573 28.63 27.42 11.06
CA SER A 573 29.63 28.33 10.57
C SER A 573 30.58 27.63 9.59
N GLY A 574 31.19 28.37 8.68
CA GLY A 574 31.99 27.84 7.58
C GLY A 574 31.17 27.39 6.37
N THR A 575 29.86 27.28 6.51
CA THR A 575 28.85 27.08 5.44
C THR A 575 27.47 27.54 5.93
N ASP A 576 26.46 27.32 5.12
CA ASP A 576 25.05 27.57 5.48
C ASP A 576 24.16 26.46 4.89
N LEU A 577 22.85 26.52 5.15
CA LEU A 577 21.86 25.66 4.50
C LEU A 577 21.93 25.84 2.98
N TYR A 578 21.78 24.74 2.24
CA TYR A 578 21.83 24.77 0.78
C TYR A 578 20.83 25.79 0.20
N GLY A 579 21.34 26.68 -0.62
CA GLY A 579 20.57 27.76 -1.22
C GLY A 579 20.29 28.96 -0.28
N ASN A 580 20.77 28.96 0.97
CA ASN A 580 20.84 30.16 1.78
C ASN A 580 22.10 30.94 1.44
N PHE A 581 21.95 32.25 1.25
CA PHE A 581 23.04 33.09 0.84
C PHE A 581 23.21 34.24 1.84
N SER A 582 24.45 34.70 2.00
CA SER A 582 24.71 35.90 2.73
C SER A 582 24.10 37.11 1.98
N ILE A 583 22.98 37.61 2.53
CA ILE A 583 22.26 38.76 2.00
C ILE A 583 22.55 39.98 2.90
N ASP A 584 23.06 41.02 2.31
CA ASP A 584 23.27 42.30 3.02
C ASP A 584 21.95 43.12 2.93
N GLU A 585 21.10 42.96 3.93
CA GLU A 585 19.79 43.62 4.00
C GLU A 585 19.87 45.18 4.09
N THR A 586 21.07 45.73 4.26
CA THR A 586 21.29 47.16 4.27
C THR A 586 21.37 47.77 2.86
N LYS A 587 21.48 46.89 1.84
CA LYS A 587 21.52 47.31 0.43
C LYS A 587 20.12 47.47 -0.17
N ASP A 588 20.04 48.35 -1.16
CA ASP A 588 18.86 48.40 -2.02
C ASP A 588 18.91 47.28 -3.06
N PRO A 589 17.73 46.78 -3.48
CA PRO A 589 17.64 45.86 -4.59
C PRO A 589 18.25 46.39 -5.88
N THR A 590 18.62 45.53 -6.77
CA THR A 590 19.20 45.85 -8.10
C THR A 590 18.59 44.98 -9.19
N ASP A 591 18.67 45.47 -10.43
CA ASP A 591 18.34 44.63 -11.59
C ASP A 591 19.38 43.53 -11.80
N VAL A 592 18.95 42.41 -12.37
CA VAL A 592 19.82 41.28 -12.72
C VAL A 592 19.31 40.57 -13.98
N ASP A 593 20.24 40.18 -14.85
CA ASP A 593 19.94 39.47 -16.08
C ASP A 593 20.56 38.05 -16.03
N PHE A 594 19.78 37.11 -16.57
CA PHE A 594 20.18 35.72 -16.81
C PHE A 594 20.06 35.43 -18.30
N THR A 595 20.91 34.57 -18.83
CA THR A 595 20.87 34.15 -20.23
C THR A 595 21.06 32.65 -20.34
N TYR A 596 20.15 32.00 -21.04
CA TYR A 596 20.15 30.56 -21.27
C TYR A 596 20.07 30.31 -22.79
N ASP A 597 21.09 29.70 -23.36
CA ASP A 597 21.10 29.26 -24.75
C ASP A 597 20.61 27.81 -24.83
N LEU A 598 19.41 27.61 -25.37
CA LEU A 598 18.64 26.39 -25.31
C LEU A 598 18.60 25.74 -26.72
N LYS A 599 19.05 24.51 -26.81
CA LYS A 599 18.90 23.71 -28.05
C LYS A 599 17.56 22.98 -28.00
N CYS A 600 16.73 23.23 -28.99
CA CYS A 600 15.36 22.72 -29.09
C CYS A 600 15.18 21.90 -30.38
N ASP A 601 14.29 20.91 -30.35
CA ASP A 601 13.93 20.12 -31.53
C ASP A 601 12.57 20.57 -32.08
N ALA A 602 12.58 21.19 -33.25
CA ALA A 602 11.35 21.62 -33.92
C ALA A 602 10.45 20.45 -34.37
N SER A 603 11.00 19.24 -34.50
CA SER A 603 10.26 18.04 -34.85
C SER A 603 9.61 17.32 -33.68
N SER A 604 9.91 17.76 -32.46
CA SER A 604 9.32 17.16 -31.24
C SER A 604 7.79 17.25 -31.27
N GLY A 605 7.13 16.14 -30.93
CA GLY A 605 5.70 16.09 -30.69
C GLY A 605 5.31 16.51 -29.26
N ASP A 606 6.29 16.77 -28.39
CA ASP A 606 6.08 17.14 -27.00
C ASP A 606 5.88 18.65 -26.87
N TYR A 607 4.90 19.07 -26.06
CA TYR A 607 4.67 20.48 -25.75
C TYR A 607 5.79 21.08 -24.88
N VAL A 608 6.33 20.30 -23.94
CA VAL A 608 7.42 20.69 -23.05
C VAL A 608 8.75 20.34 -23.74
N LEU A 609 9.62 21.34 -23.89
CA LEU A 609 10.97 21.16 -24.43
C LEU A 609 12.03 21.04 -23.34
N GLY A 610 11.77 21.60 -22.16
CA GLY A 610 12.69 21.51 -21.04
C GLY A 610 12.34 22.38 -19.85
N THR A 611 13.19 22.31 -18.85
CA THR A 611 13.10 23.10 -17.61
C THR A 611 14.44 23.74 -17.30
N ILE A 612 14.40 24.91 -16.69
CA ILE A 612 15.56 25.61 -16.11
C ILE A 612 15.33 25.69 -14.62
N GLN A 613 16.13 24.98 -13.85
CA GLN A 613 16.14 25.07 -12.40
C GLN A 613 17.06 26.23 -12.00
N LEU A 614 16.48 27.28 -11.38
CA LEU A 614 17.29 28.31 -10.77
C LEU A 614 17.88 27.76 -9.45
N ALA A 615 19.16 27.39 -9.49
CA ALA A 615 19.86 26.80 -8.36
C ALA A 615 21.30 27.36 -8.29
N GLY A 616 21.99 27.09 -7.19
CA GLY A 616 23.40 27.48 -7.01
C GLY A 616 23.63 28.97 -7.26
N ASN A 617 24.52 29.30 -8.19
CA ASN A 617 24.92 30.68 -8.45
C ASN A 617 23.81 31.57 -9.03
N ASP A 618 22.89 31.02 -9.84
CA ASP A 618 21.80 31.81 -10.42
C ASP A 618 20.75 32.19 -9.36
N LEU A 619 20.38 31.25 -8.50
CA LEU A 619 19.49 31.54 -7.37
C LEU A 619 20.16 32.53 -6.39
N LYS A 620 21.46 32.41 -6.15
CA LYS A 620 22.24 33.36 -5.33
C LYS A 620 22.20 34.77 -5.92
N ARG A 621 22.43 34.92 -7.22
CA ARG A 621 22.37 36.22 -7.91
C ARG A 621 20.97 36.81 -7.82
N LEU A 622 19.92 36.03 -7.97
CA LEU A 622 18.53 36.51 -7.81
C LEU A 622 18.26 36.95 -6.38
N ALA A 623 18.64 36.14 -5.39
CA ALA A 623 18.49 36.42 -3.97
C ALA A 623 19.24 37.72 -3.54
N GLN A 624 20.47 37.87 -4.00
CA GLN A 624 21.25 39.07 -3.75
C GLN A 624 20.71 40.32 -4.46
N ALA A 625 20.23 40.15 -5.71
CA ALA A 625 19.63 41.26 -6.47
C ALA A 625 18.36 41.79 -5.81
N PHE A 626 17.51 40.93 -5.28
CA PHE A 626 16.27 41.37 -4.61
C PHE A 626 16.43 41.52 -3.09
N VAL A 627 17.64 41.25 -2.57
CA VAL A 627 17.96 41.35 -1.14
C VAL A 627 16.99 40.49 -0.30
N MET A 628 16.78 39.26 -0.72
CA MET A 628 15.86 38.29 -0.09
C MET A 628 16.42 36.89 -0.09
N GLN A 629 16.23 36.15 1.00
CA GLN A 629 16.48 34.72 1.02
C GLN A 629 15.50 33.98 0.09
N PRO A 630 15.84 32.79 -0.45
CA PRO A 630 14.97 32.05 -1.36
C PRO A 630 13.56 31.81 -0.83
N SER A 631 13.40 31.47 0.44
CA SER A 631 12.07 31.31 1.07
C SER A 631 11.25 32.61 1.06
N ALA A 632 11.90 33.75 1.25
CA ALA A 632 11.26 35.05 1.16
C ALA A 632 10.89 35.43 -0.28
N LEU A 633 11.71 35.05 -1.27
CA LEU A 633 11.41 35.23 -2.70
C LEU A 633 10.13 34.49 -3.09
N SER A 634 10.01 33.20 -2.72
CA SER A 634 8.80 32.39 -2.95
C SER A 634 7.58 33.01 -2.27
N GLY A 635 7.69 33.39 -0.99
CA GLY A 635 6.60 34.01 -0.21
C GLY A 635 6.18 35.37 -0.71
N ALA A 636 7.09 36.18 -1.29
CA ALA A 636 6.81 37.47 -1.89
C ALA A 636 6.18 37.35 -3.28
N THR A 637 6.41 36.26 -4.01
CA THR A 637 5.90 36.06 -5.37
C THR A 637 4.40 35.85 -5.35
N GLN A 638 3.67 36.71 -6.07
CA GLN A 638 2.22 36.64 -6.19
C GLN A 638 1.78 35.34 -6.90
N PRO A 639 0.55 34.84 -6.64
CA PRO A 639 -0.02 33.74 -7.36
C PRO A 639 -0.04 33.95 -8.88
N ILE A 640 0.28 32.92 -9.66
CA ILE A 640 0.28 32.97 -11.12
C ILE A 640 -0.80 31.98 -11.57
N ALA A 641 -1.81 32.47 -12.29
CA ALA A 641 -2.90 31.61 -12.75
C ALA A 641 -3.41 32.07 -14.13
N ALA A 642 -3.80 31.14 -14.97
CA ALA A 642 -4.32 31.41 -16.32
C ALA A 642 -5.50 32.42 -16.29
N ASN A 643 -5.51 33.31 -17.27
CA ASN A 643 -6.56 34.32 -17.46
C ASN A 643 -6.72 35.31 -16.28
N THR A 644 -5.65 35.50 -15.49
CA THR A 644 -5.58 36.53 -14.47
C THR A 644 -4.53 37.59 -14.86
N THR A 645 -4.69 38.80 -14.30
CA THR A 645 -3.70 39.86 -14.43
C THR A 645 -3.17 40.17 -13.04
N ALA A 646 -1.85 40.15 -12.88
CA ALA A 646 -1.22 40.58 -11.67
C ALA A 646 -0.81 42.04 -11.78
N GLU A 647 -0.68 42.70 -10.64
CA GLU A 647 -0.19 44.09 -10.58
C GLU A 647 1.00 44.19 -9.61
N PRO A 648 2.07 44.91 -10.00
CA PRO A 648 3.16 45.21 -9.09
C PRO A 648 2.65 45.89 -7.82
N ALA A 649 3.03 45.38 -6.67
CA ALA A 649 2.61 45.87 -5.38
C ALA A 649 3.81 45.94 -4.42
N GLU A 650 3.79 46.86 -3.46
CA GLU A 650 4.86 47.05 -2.47
C GLU A 650 5.16 45.73 -1.71
N GLY A 651 6.44 45.39 -1.64
CA GLY A 651 6.91 44.17 -0.99
C GLY A 651 6.58 42.87 -1.73
N LYS A 652 6.07 42.93 -2.97
CA LYS A 652 5.68 41.77 -3.77
C LYS A 652 6.53 41.63 -5.02
N ILE A 653 6.63 40.39 -5.46
CA ILE A 653 7.24 39.98 -6.73
C ILE A 653 6.13 39.52 -7.69
N VAL A 654 6.18 39.99 -8.92
CA VAL A 654 5.22 39.64 -9.97
C VAL A 654 5.97 39.06 -11.15
N LEU A 655 5.49 37.94 -11.68
CA LEU A 655 5.95 37.42 -12.97
C LEU A 655 5.37 38.28 -14.09
N GLY A 656 6.19 38.62 -15.08
CA GLY A 656 5.78 39.30 -16.31
C GLY A 656 6.47 38.69 -17.52
N LEU A 657 6.01 39.14 -18.71
CA LEU A 657 6.67 38.92 -19.98
C LEU A 657 7.21 40.30 -20.47
N LEU A 658 8.54 40.41 -20.56
CA LEU A 658 9.17 41.60 -21.17
C LEU A 658 9.01 41.51 -22.70
N GLN A 659 8.24 42.42 -23.26
CA GLN A 659 7.92 42.48 -24.68
C GLN A 659 9.00 43.17 -25.52
N PRO A 660 9.00 43.02 -26.85
CA PRO A 660 10.00 43.67 -27.74
C PRO A 660 10.03 45.20 -27.68
N ASP A 661 8.93 45.84 -27.34
CA ASP A 661 8.82 47.28 -27.18
C ASP A 661 9.35 47.77 -25.84
N GLY A 662 9.81 46.88 -24.98
CA GLY A 662 10.31 47.17 -23.63
C GLY A 662 9.23 47.27 -22.54
N SER A 663 7.97 47.14 -22.89
CA SER A 663 6.88 47.03 -21.91
C SER A 663 6.85 45.68 -21.24
N ILE A 664 6.32 45.58 -20.01
CA ILE A 664 6.14 44.32 -19.30
C ILE A 664 4.64 44.04 -19.25
N ASN A 665 4.26 42.84 -19.72
CA ASN A 665 2.89 42.37 -19.64
C ASN A 665 2.75 41.44 -18.41
N TYR A 666 1.67 41.63 -17.64
CA TYR A 666 1.36 40.86 -16.44
C TYR A 666 0.06 40.06 -16.55
N SER A 667 -0.54 39.98 -17.76
CA SER A 667 -1.77 39.22 -17.99
C SER A 667 -1.41 37.80 -18.46
N TYR A 668 -1.57 36.83 -17.56
CA TYR A 668 -1.15 35.43 -17.80
C TYR A 668 -2.07 34.74 -18.80
N THR A 669 -1.49 34.09 -19.80
CA THR A 669 -2.22 33.38 -20.85
C THR A 669 -2.02 31.86 -20.78
N ALA A 670 -0.97 31.37 -20.12
CA ALA A 670 -0.75 29.96 -19.78
C ALA A 670 -1.10 29.67 -18.31
N ASN A 671 -1.11 28.42 -17.87
CA ASN A 671 -1.54 28.03 -16.52
C ASN A 671 -0.74 28.74 -15.40
N ALA A 672 0.58 28.85 -15.59
CA ALA A 672 1.48 29.55 -14.66
C ALA A 672 2.46 30.50 -15.41
N GLY A 673 2.01 31.14 -16.50
CA GLY A 673 2.88 31.99 -17.32
C GLY A 673 2.21 32.51 -18.60
N PHE A 674 2.92 32.41 -19.73
CA PHE A 674 2.53 33.07 -20.96
C PHE A 674 2.69 32.17 -22.21
N TYR A 675 1.74 32.26 -23.14
CA TYR A 675 1.98 31.96 -24.55
C TYR A 675 2.68 33.12 -25.23
N VAL A 676 3.63 32.85 -26.13
CA VAL A 676 4.53 33.85 -26.70
C VAL A 676 4.61 33.66 -28.21
N LYS A 677 4.49 34.76 -28.95
CA LYS A 677 4.64 34.80 -30.40
C LYS A 677 6.11 34.69 -30.82
N ALA A 678 6.32 34.44 -32.12
CA ALA A 678 7.65 34.30 -32.68
C ALA A 678 8.53 35.58 -32.49
N ASP A 679 7.91 36.74 -32.37
CA ASP A 679 8.61 38.03 -32.16
C ASP A 679 8.90 38.31 -30.66
N GLY A 680 8.49 37.43 -29.76
CA GLY A 680 8.66 37.59 -28.31
C GLY A 680 7.53 38.36 -27.62
N SER A 681 6.50 38.82 -28.34
CA SER A 681 5.33 39.45 -27.76
C SER A 681 4.35 38.40 -27.20
N GLN A 682 3.42 38.86 -26.34
CA GLN A 682 2.40 37.97 -25.78
C GLN A 682 1.54 37.33 -26.87
N GLY A 683 1.35 36.04 -26.73
CA GLY A 683 0.42 35.21 -27.52
C GLY A 683 -0.76 34.71 -26.71
N SER A 684 -1.58 33.84 -27.33
CA SER A 684 -2.69 33.15 -26.69
C SER A 684 -2.80 31.72 -27.17
N TRP A 685 -3.42 30.86 -26.37
CA TRP A 685 -3.67 29.48 -26.76
C TRP A 685 -4.55 29.42 -28.03
N GLY A 686 -4.10 28.67 -29.00
CA GLY A 686 -4.85 28.46 -30.25
C GLY A 686 -4.54 29.46 -31.37
N ASP A 687 -3.73 30.51 -31.17
CA ASP A 687 -3.37 31.53 -32.16
C ASP A 687 -2.17 31.15 -33.04
N LYS A 688 -1.74 29.90 -33.04
CA LYS A 688 -0.54 29.41 -33.72
C LYS A 688 0.76 30.06 -33.21
N ASP A 689 0.75 30.50 -31.97
CA ASP A 689 1.95 31.05 -31.36
C ASP A 689 2.91 29.88 -31.03
N PRO A 690 4.19 30.00 -31.43
CA PRO A 690 5.08 28.84 -31.39
C PRO A 690 5.59 28.48 -30.00
N LEU A 691 5.52 29.39 -29.02
CA LEU A 691 6.27 29.26 -27.76
C LEU A 691 5.40 29.49 -26.54
N TRP A 692 5.86 28.99 -25.40
CA TRP A 692 5.29 29.28 -24.09
C TRP A 692 6.33 29.07 -22.99
N PHE A 693 6.06 29.66 -21.82
CA PHE A 693 6.78 29.36 -20.59
C PHE A 693 5.85 29.45 -19.37
N GLU A 694 6.23 28.74 -18.32
CA GLU A 694 5.60 28.76 -17.00
C GLU A 694 6.68 28.88 -15.92
N TYR A 695 6.33 29.47 -14.76
CA TYR A 695 7.22 29.64 -13.63
C TYR A 695 6.64 29.03 -12.35
N GLY A 696 7.31 28.02 -11.82
CA GLY A 696 7.08 27.41 -10.51
C GLY A 696 7.82 28.21 -9.43
N LYS A 697 7.07 29.03 -8.68
CA LYS A 697 7.66 29.98 -7.72
C LYS A 697 8.28 29.33 -6.48
N ASP A 698 7.79 28.18 -6.09
CA ASP A 698 8.23 27.47 -4.88
C ASP A 698 9.47 26.62 -5.15
N GLU A 699 9.59 26.07 -6.34
CA GLU A 699 10.73 25.30 -6.83
C GLU A 699 11.75 26.15 -7.61
N PHE A 700 11.46 27.39 -7.94
CA PHE A 700 12.27 28.27 -8.80
C PHE A 700 12.57 27.64 -10.17
N ILE A 701 11.55 27.07 -10.80
CA ILE A 701 11.65 26.39 -12.09
C ILE A 701 10.99 27.23 -13.19
N ILE A 702 11.71 27.45 -14.30
CA ILE A 702 11.12 27.92 -15.54
C ILE A 702 10.94 26.72 -16.45
N THR A 703 9.70 26.33 -16.75
CA THR A 703 9.36 25.34 -17.76
C THR A 703 9.13 26.09 -19.08
N TYR A 704 9.72 25.62 -20.17
CA TYR A 704 9.55 26.20 -21.50
C TYR A 704 9.20 25.14 -22.52
N GLY A 705 8.52 25.56 -23.57
CA GLY A 705 8.08 24.65 -24.61
C GLY A 705 7.61 25.33 -25.87
N HIS A 706 7.13 24.51 -26.80
CA HIS A 706 6.58 24.98 -28.03
C HIS A 706 5.20 24.37 -28.31
N TYR A 707 4.49 24.92 -29.28
CA TYR A 707 3.34 24.24 -29.86
C TYR A 707 3.86 23.35 -31.00
N PRO A 708 3.70 22.03 -30.93
CA PRO A 708 4.20 21.11 -31.96
C PRO A 708 3.77 21.52 -33.39
N GLY A 709 4.74 21.62 -34.28
CA GLY A 709 4.53 22.07 -35.67
C GLY A 709 4.38 23.57 -35.88
N GLN A 710 4.55 24.42 -34.84
CA GLN A 710 4.54 25.87 -34.99
C GLN A 710 5.94 26.51 -34.88
N SER A 711 6.92 25.83 -34.31
CA SER A 711 8.33 26.22 -34.38
C SER A 711 8.98 25.70 -35.64
N GLU A 712 9.92 26.49 -36.22
CA GLU A 712 10.59 26.18 -37.49
C GLU A 712 12.04 25.75 -37.26
N ALA A 713 12.46 24.65 -37.87
CA ALA A 713 13.86 24.20 -37.81
C ALA A 713 14.82 25.26 -38.42
N GLY A 714 15.93 25.48 -37.74
CA GLY A 714 16.93 26.48 -38.11
C GLY A 714 16.58 27.92 -37.68
N LYS A 715 15.44 28.13 -37.02
CA LYS A 715 15.07 29.43 -36.42
C LYS A 715 15.56 29.55 -35.02
N SER A 716 15.76 30.81 -34.57
CA SER A 716 16.03 31.17 -33.20
C SER A 716 14.95 32.10 -32.69
N TYR A 717 14.48 31.85 -31.49
CA TYR A 717 13.49 32.66 -30.82
C TYR A 717 14.04 33.10 -29.45
N THR A 718 13.65 34.27 -28.97
CA THR A 718 14.00 34.73 -27.62
C THR A 718 12.73 35.08 -26.87
N ILE A 719 12.50 34.42 -25.74
CA ILE A 719 11.44 34.82 -24.79
C ILE A 719 12.06 35.34 -23.51
N LYS A 720 11.41 36.32 -22.88
CA LYS A 720 11.97 37.04 -21.76
C LYS A 720 11.01 37.05 -20.57
N PRO A 721 10.90 35.95 -19.80
CA PRO A 721 10.30 36.00 -18.47
C PRO A 721 11.00 37.04 -17.63
N VAL A 722 10.25 37.78 -16.82
CA VAL A 722 10.80 38.77 -15.90
C VAL A 722 10.09 38.70 -14.56
N LEU A 723 10.85 38.62 -13.48
CA LEU A 723 10.33 38.82 -12.12
C LEU A 723 10.52 40.33 -11.75
N VAL A 724 9.45 40.99 -11.32
CA VAL A 724 9.46 42.40 -10.94
C VAL A 724 9.17 42.52 -9.46
N TYR A 725 10.15 42.96 -8.70
CA TYR A 725 10.04 43.26 -7.27
C TYR A 725 9.81 44.76 -7.05
N THR A 726 8.83 45.11 -6.23
CA THR A 726 8.56 46.52 -5.88
C THR A 726 8.97 46.77 -4.43
N LYS A 727 9.86 47.75 -4.22
CA LYS A 727 10.30 48.19 -2.88
C LYS A 727 10.41 49.73 -2.86
N ASN A 728 9.80 50.38 -1.89
CA ASN A 728 9.77 51.81 -1.72
C ASN A 728 9.24 52.55 -2.98
N GLY A 729 8.26 51.95 -3.67
CA GLY A 729 7.69 52.50 -4.91
C GLY A 729 8.59 52.36 -6.15
N GLN A 730 9.77 51.76 -6.02
CA GLN A 730 10.68 51.49 -7.13
C GLN A 730 10.58 50.00 -7.55
N GLN A 731 10.66 49.74 -8.86
CA GLN A 731 10.64 48.42 -9.43
C GLN A 731 12.04 47.95 -9.79
N TYR A 732 12.38 46.70 -9.40
CA TYR A 732 13.62 46.02 -9.71
C TYR A 732 13.31 44.75 -10.49
N LYS A 733 14.14 44.41 -11.47
CA LYS A 733 13.86 43.38 -12.46
C LYS A 733 14.89 42.27 -12.45
N ALA A 734 14.44 41.03 -12.47
CA ALA A 734 15.26 39.89 -12.83
C ALA A 734 14.77 39.36 -14.17
N THR A 735 15.55 39.55 -15.24
CA THR A 735 15.19 39.20 -16.61
C THR A 735 15.86 37.90 -17.01
N PHE A 736 15.09 36.95 -17.53
CA PHE A 736 15.57 35.69 -18.03
C PHE A 736 15.52 35.65 -19.57
N ASN A 737 16.66 35.78 -20.23
CA ASN A 737 16.76 35.71 -21.69
C ASN A 737 16.85 34.24 -22.10
N LEU A 738 15.77 33.64 -22.55
CA LEU A 738 15.72 32.27 -23.04
C LEU A 738 15.90 32.27 -24.57
N ASN A 739 17.10 31.98 -25.02
CA ASN A 739 17.46 31.92 -26.45
C ASN A 739 17.26 30.49 -26.94
N MET A 740 16.14 30.24 -27.58
CA MET A 740 15.75 28.91 -28.08
C MET A 740 16.21 28.73 -29.53
N GLN A 741 17.07 27.77 -29.81
CA GLN A 741 17.61 27.44 -31.14
C GLN A 741 17.00 26.12 -31.59
N PHE A 742 16.17 26.18 -32.62
CA PHE A 742 15.47 25.04 -33.19
C PHE A 742 16.17 24.47 -34.42
#